data_a409efca14ea6fbc14c1facd496ec3b6
#
_entry.id   a409efca14ea6fbc14c1facd496ec3b6
#
_cell.length_a   1.000
_cell.length_b   1.000
_cell.length_c   1.000
_cell.angle_alpha   90.00
_cell.angle_beta   90.00
_cell.angle_gamma   90.00
#
_symmetry.space_group_name_H-M   'P 1'
#
loop_
_entity.id
_entity.type
_entity.pdbx_description
1 polymer ?
#
loop_
_entity_poly.entity_id
_entity_poly.type
_entity_poly.pdbx_seq_one_letter_code
_entity_poly.pdbx_strand_id
1 'polypeptide(L)'
;MKMKRIFTIFLIAFAAVLELAAQIAPKSHTVQGVVYNLKNNGDKEVIPFATVYWLQSGTYVDCDVDGKFTFTVFEKADDATLVATAIGYNTDTLVVNYDTRNVEFFLQGVNELEKAVVQARQEGSYLSKMTPVKTEVITAAGLCKMACCNLAESFENSASVTVGYSDAITGAKQIRLLGLSGIYTAMLDENRPTMRGLAAPFGLSYVPGQWLESIQIAKGPSSVVNGLEAITGQINMEHRKPTDEKPLFVNLFVDNHLMTEANIASSLQLNEKWSTVTMGHYSSMPMGHDGNGDGFKDEPTSLKFNLTNRWLYYDQSGMQIRFGIRALTDDRTGGMTSFKKEMRNDVNAMVKENIWGSNINNKGVNAYVKVGIPLNLENTRNIAFIADYTYHQIDSYFGIKNYNGKQNSVFANIIFQEMIGDEHRINAGIRNQFDLFDERLEDAYITSFGKPWNTTDYNLGRRENAVGVYGEYTYTLGEKFSAVAGVSVDYNNLHGLLVAPRANIKYAFTDDIIFRASGGRGYRSPNVVVDNIGMLSTGRQIDIAPALDIEDAWTYGGNITGYLPIGENRNSYLSFDYFRTDFNKQIIVDQELDLSKVSIYNLEGRSFTNTYQFDFSVEPIERFIIIATYRYTDAKVTLAGQGLVERPMTSRYKGVLNLQYATRMNIWTFDFTAQLNGPCKLPSFMVENGVTTSPAYPVFFAQVTRKFRSVDVYIGGENLSNYKQKNPIIEWENPYSSEFNASQVWGPILGWKVYAGMRLTLWKK
;
A
#
# COMPACT_ATOMS: atom_id res chain seq x y z
N MET A 1 3.42 8.27 -34.79
CA MET A 1 4.25 7.26 -35.47
C MET A 1 5.30 6.59 -34.58
N LYS A 2 5.91 7.31 -33.60
CA LYS A 2 6.91 6.74 -32.67
C LYS A 2 6.32 5.76 -31.64
N MET A 3 5.10 5.97 -31.14
CA MET A 3 4.43 5.11 -30.16
C MET A 3 4.08 3.71 -30.73
N LYS A 4 3.72 3.60 -32.00
CA LYS A 4 3.52 2.29 -32.68
C LYS A 4 4.81 1.46 -32.74
N ARG A 5 5.98 2.11 -32.90
CA ARG A 5 7.27 1.38 -32.94
C ARG A 5 7.69 0.84 -31.57
N ILE A 6 7.39 1.56 -30.47
CA ILE A 6 7.69 1.10 -29.10
C ILE A 6 6.79 -0.09 -28.76
N PHE A 7 5.51 -0.02 -29.12
CA PHE A 7 4.57 -1.14 -28.92
C PHE A 7 4.96 -2.38 -29.74
N THR A 8 5.45 -2.17 -30.96
CA THR A 8 5.93 -3.28 -31.82
C THR A 8 7.19 -3.93 -31.27
N ILE A 9 8.14 -3.16 -30.73
CA ILE A 9 9.35 -3.68 -30.08
C ILE A 9 8.98 -4.46 -28.82
N PHE A 10 7.99 -3.98 -28.06
CA PHE A 10 7.47 -4.65 -26.88
C PHE A 10 6.80 -5.99 -27.21
N LEU A 11 6.03 -6.03 -28.30
CA LEU A 11 5.37 -7.26 -28.78
C LEU A 11 6.40 -8.29 -29.28
N ILE A 12 7.46 -7.83 -29.96
CA ILE A 12 8.53 -8.70 -30.46
C ILE A 12 9.37 -9.26 -29.30
N ALA A 13 9.69 -8.43 -28.28
CA ALA A 13 10.39 -8.90 -27.10
C ALA A 13 9.54 -9.92 -26.29
N PHE A 14 8.22 -9.71 -26.22
CA PHE A 14 7.29 -10.63 -25.58
C PHE A 14 7.17 -11.96 -26.36
N ALA A 15 7.11 -11.91 -27.70
CA ALA A 15 7.09 -13.10 -28.51
C ALA A 15 8.39 -13.91 -28.41
N ALA A 16 9.55 -13.25 -28.38
CA ALA A 16 10.85 -13.89 -28.20
C ALA A 16 10.99 -14.58 -26.83
N VAL A 17 10.41 -14.01 -25.76
CA VAL A 17 10.37 -14.64 -24.42
C VAL A 17 9.46 -15.88 -24.42
N LEU A 18 8.34 -15.82 -25.13
CA LEU A 18 7.42 -16.96 -25.27
C LEU A 18 8.04 -18.11 -26.09
N GLU A 19 8.79 -17.80 -27.17
CA GLU A 19 9.50 -18.82 -27.96
C GLU A 19 10.63 -19.47 -27.15
N LEU A 20 11.36 -18.70 -26.32
CA LEU A 20 12.39 -19.24 -25.45
C LEU A 20 11.81 -20.19 -24.38
N ALA A 21 10.65 -19.83 -23.84
CA ALA A 21 9.94 -20.66 -22.87
C ALA A 21 9.46 -22.00 -23.47
N ALA A 22 9.05 -22.02 -24.73
CA ALA A 22 8.58 -23.22 -25.41
C ALA A 22 9.71 -24.23 -25.75
N GLN A 23 10.98 -23.77 -25.81
CA GLN A 23 12.13 -24.63 -26.16
C GLN A 23 12.78 -25.30 -24.93
N ILE A 24 12.44 -24.89 -23.70
CA ILE A 24 13.14 -25.32 -22.48
C ILE A 24 12.30 -26.30 -21.64
N ALA A 25 11.06 -26.60 -22.02
CA ALA A 25 10.20 -27.46 -21.23
C ALA A 25 10.74 -28.91 -21.15
N PRO A 26 11.14 -29.41 -19.97
CA PRO A 26 11.57 -30.79 -19.81
C PRO A 26 10.39 -31.75 -19.99
N LYS A 27 10.67 -32.98 -20.45
CA LYS A 27 9.66 -34.03 -20.50
C LYS A 27 9.18 -34.33 -19.09
N SER A 28 7.89 -34.30 -18.87
CA SER A 28 7.24 -34.59 -17.58
C SER A 28 6.09 -35.57 -17.77
N HIS A 29 5.75 -36.27 -16.72
CA HIS A 29 4.51 -37.04 -16.63
C HIS A 29 3.85 -36.79 -15.27
N THR A 30 2.62 -37.25 -15.11
CA THR A 30 1.86 -37.06 -13.87
C THR A 30 1.88 -38.32 -13.02
N VAL A 31 2.10 -38.14 -11.71
CA VAL A 31 1.84 -39.13 -10.66
C VAL A 31 0.49 -38.77 -10.04
N GLN A 32 -0.41 -39.73 -10.01
CA GLN A 32 -1.72 -39.60 -9.36
C GLN A 32 -1.76 -40.46 -8.11
N GLY A 33 -2.50 -40.03 -7.11
CA GLY A 33 -2.63 -40.81 -5.91
C GLY A 33 -3.86 -40.50 -5.10
N VAL A 34 -4.07 -41.28 -4.05
CA VAL A 34 -5.16 -41.09 -3.10
C VAL A 34 -4.58 -41.21 -1.68
N VAL A 35 -5.04 -40.37 -0.79
CA VAL A 35 -4.67 -40.43 0.64
C VAL A 35 -5.83 -41.05 1.43
N TYR A 36 -5.50 -42.12 2.17
CA TYR A 36 -6.45 -42.87 2.98
C TYR A 36 -6.09 -42.83 4.47
N ASN A 37 -7.11 -42.88 5.31
CA ASN A 37 -7.03 -43.28 6.71
C ASN A 37 -7.20 -44.81 6.78
N LEU A 38 -6.24 -45.49 7.35
CA LEU A 38 -6.34 -46.91 7.62
C LEU A 38 -6.95 -47.13 9.01
N LYS A 39 -8.21 -47.55 9.06
CA LYS A 39 -8.89 -47.87 10.33
C LYS A 39 -8.36 -49.16 10.95
N ASN A 40 -8.50 -49.30 12.26
CA ASN A 40 -8.06 -50.48 13.01
C ASN A 40 -8.72 -51.81 12.57
N ASN A 41 -9.83 -51.73 11.83
CA ASN A 41 -10.53 -52.89 11.25
C ASN A 41 -10.06 -53.24 9.81
N GLY A 42 -9.09 -52.49 9.28
CA GLY A 42 -8.56 -52.66 7.92
C GLY A 42 -9.32 -51.91 6.81
N ASP A 43 -10.39 -51.20 7.14
CA ASP A 43 -11.13 -50.38 6.16
C ASP A 43 -10.36 -49.13 5.77
N LYS A 44 -10.40 -48.79 4.47
CA LYS A 44 -9.82 -47.57 3.91
C LYS A 44 -10.89 -46.48 3.84
N GLU A 45 -10.64 -45.37 4.45
CA GLU A 45 -11.47 -44.14 4.33
C GLU A 45 -10.65 -43.03 3.70
N VAL A 46 -11.16 -42.36 2.69
CA VAL A 46 -10.43 -41.26 2.04
C VAL A 46 -10.26 -40.09 3.01
N ILE A 47 -9.10 -39.42 2.95
CA ILE A 47 -8.82 -38.19 3.70
C ILE A 47 -8.95 -37.01 2.74
N PRO A 48 -10.06 -36.26 2.76
CA PRO A 48 -10.22 -35.09 1.93
C PRO A 48 -9.26 -33.98 2.39
N PHE A 49 -8.75 -33.22 1.42
CA PHE A 49 -7.89 -32.05 1.67
C PHE A 49 -6.60 -32.35 2.43
N ALA A 50 -6.08 -33.59 2.36
CA ALA A 50 -4.73 -33.88 2.79
C ALA A 50 -3.74 -33.14 1.89
N THR A 51 -2.63 -32.69 2.45
CA THR A 51 -1.56 -32.02 1.69
C THR A 51 -0.49 -33.05 1.33
N VAL A 52 -0.12 -33.13 0.06
CA VAL A 52 0.99 -33.95 -0.44
C VAL A 52 2.07 -33.03 -0.98
N TYR A 53 3.32 -33.23 -0.57
CA TYR A 53 4.43 -32.38 -0.99
C TYR A 53 5.73 -33.15 -1.22
N TRP A 54 6.61 -32.59 -2.04
CA TRP A 54 7.97 -33.07 -2.24
C TRP A 54 8.86 -32.68 -1.07
N LEU A 55 9.52 -33.65 -0.46
CA LEU A 55 10.35 -33.42 0.72
C LEU A 55 11.52 -32.46 0.44
N GLN A 56 12.13 -32.54 -0.74
CA GLN A 56 13.28 -31.71 -1.11
C GLN A 56 12.89 -30.30 -1.56
N SER A 57 11.83 -30.17 -2.37
CA SER A 57 11.44 -28.87 -2.95
C SER A 57 10.37 -28.13 -2.16
N GLY A 58 9.66 -28.80 -1.25
CA GLY A 58 8.52 -28.23 -0.54
C GLY A 58 7.32 -27.90 -1.44
N THR A 59 7.35 -28.27 -2.72
CA THR A 59 6.21 -28.07 -3.63
C THR A 59 5.08 -28.98 -3.20
N TYR A 60 3.88 -28.46 -3.03
CA TYR A 60 2.74 -29.21 -2.51
C TYR A 60 1.50 -29.13 -3.39
N VAL A 61 0.58 -30.07 -3.18
CA VAL A 61 -0.77 -30.07 -3.71
C VAL A 61 -1.72 -30.54 -2.62
N ASP A 62 -2.89 -29.91 -2.53
CA ASP A 62 -3.95 -30.40 -1.65
C ASP A 62 -4.84 -31.41 -2.40
N CYS A 63 -5.22 -32.47 -1.71
CA CYS A 63 -6.13 -33.47 -2.23
C CYS A 63 -7.54 -32.90 -2.41
N ASP A 64 -8.28 -33.43 -3.35
CA ASP A 64 -9.69 -33.10 -3.55
C ASP A 64 -10.60 -33.74 -2.46
N VAL A 65 -11.91 -33.59 -2.62
CA VAL A 65 -12.92 -34.16 -1.67
C VAL A 65 -12.92 -35.69 -1.65
N ASP A 66 -12.36 -36.33 -2.66
CA ASP A 66 -12.18 -37.81 -2.75
C ASP A 66 -10.80 -38.25 -2.28
N GLY A 67 -10.00 -37.35 -1.68
CA GLY A 67 -8.65 -37.62 -1.24
C GLY A 67 -7.62 -37.79 -2.35
N LYS A 68 -7.97 -37.43 -3.59
CA LYS A 68 -7.12 -37.61 -4.77
C LYS A 68 -6.23 -36.41 -5.00
N PHE A 69 -5.01 -36.67 -5.47
CA PHE A 69 -4.05 -35.65 -5.88
C PHE A 69 -3.37 -36.00 -7.20
N THR A 70 -2.79 -35.00 -7.85
CA THR A 70 -2.00 -35.16 -9.06
C THR A 70 -0.73 -34.31 -8.96
N PHE A 71 0.43 -34.94 -9.08
CA PHE A 71 1.73 -34.29 -9.11
C PHE A 71 2.42 -34.48 -10.45
N THR A 72 3.22 -33.49 -10.85
CA THR A 72 4.07 -33.59 -12.03
C THR A 72 5.48 -34.06 -11.63
N VAL A 73 5.97 -35.11 -12.29
CA VAL A 73 7.32 -35.65 -12.15
C VAL A 73 8.10 -35.40 -13.41
N PHE A 74 9.34 -34.96 -13.29
CA PHE A 74 10.23 -34.65 -14.41
C PHE A 74 11.27 -35.74 -14.65
N GLU A 75 11.71 -35.93 -15.89
CA GLU A 75 12.57 -37.03 -16.37
C GLU A 75 13.92 -37.18 -15.62
N LYS A 76 14.34 -36.17 -14.87
CA LYS A 76 15.62 -36.16 -14.12
C LYS A 76 15.49 -36.12 -12.61
N ALA A 77 14.31 -36.33 -12.05
CA ALA A 77 14.13 -36.43 -10.61
C ALA A 77 14.53 -37.82 -10.15
N ASP A 78 15.80 -38.00 -9.79
CA ASP A 78 16.27 -39.21 -9.10
C ASP A 78 15.80 -39.16 -7.65
N ASP A 79 15.19 -40.24 -7.16
CA ASP A 79 14.78 -40.49 -5.78
C ASP A 79 13.97 -39.36 -5.10
N ALA A 80 12.91 -38.92 -5.75
CA ALA A 80 12.02 -37.91 -5.16
C ALA A 80 11.10 -38.54 -4.09
N THR A 81 11.10 -37.97 -2.89
CA THR A 81 10.26 -38.38 -1.78
C THR A 81 9.01 -37.54 -1.68
N LEU A 82 7.83 -38.14 -1.84
CA LEU A 82 6.54 -37.52 -1.55
C LEU A 82 6.15 -37.78 -0.10
N VAL A 83 5.65 -36.74 0.55
CA VAL A 83 5.14 -36.78 1.93
C VAL A 83 3.67 -36.40 1.91
N ALA A 84 2.81 -37.24 2.49
CA ALA A 84 1.41 -36.88 2.71
C ALA A 84 1.19 -36.54 4.19
N THR A 85 0.46 -35.49 4.44
CA THR A 85 0.10 -35.02 5.77
C THR A 85 -1.35 -34.56 5.83
N ALA A 86 -2.00 -34.74 6.95
CA ALA A 86 -3.33 -34.21 7.25
C ALA A 86 -3.45 -33.90 8.73
N ILE A 87 -4.24 -32.93 9.10
CA ILE A 87 -4.46 -32.56 10.52
C ILE A 87 -5.11 -33.70 11.25
N GLY A 88 -4.47 -34.13 12.34
CA GLY A 88 -4.95 -35.28 13.17
C GLY A 88 -4.45 -36.64 12.72
N TYR A 89 -3.52 -36.68 11.78
CA TYR A 89 -2.90 -37.91 11.27
C TYR A 89 -1.38 -37.86 11.35
N ASN A 90 -0.75 -39.03 11.51
CA ASN A 90 0.69 -39.16 11.32
C ASN A 90 1.02 -39.03 9.83
N THR A 91 2.15 -38.40 9.52
CA THR A 91 2.62 -38.28 8.13
C THR A 91 3.04 -39.63 7.57
N ASP A 92 2.83 -39.85 6.28
CA ASP A 92 3.32 -40.97 5.51
C ASP A 92 4.21 -40.49 4.35
N THR A 93 5.24 -41.28 4.02
CA THR A 93 6.25 -40.94 3.03
C THR A 93 6.47 -42.05 2.01
N LEU A 94 6.52 -41.69 0.73
CA LEU A 94 6.78 -42.62 -0.37
C LEU A 94 7.89 -42.11 -1.26
N VAL A 95 8.84 -42.96 -1.61
CA VAL A 95 9.84 -42.68 -2.65
C VAL A 95 9.25 -43.05 -3.99
N VAL A 96 9.20 -42.09 -4.91
CA VAL A 96 8.69 -42.24 -6.26
C VAL A 96 9.80 -42.03 -7.28
N ASN A 97 9.81 -42.86 -8.33
CA ASN A 97 10.73 -42.72 -9.43
C ASN A 97 9.98 -42.23 -10.71
N TYR A 98 10.73 -41.98 -11.77
CA TYR A 98 10.15 -41.50 -13.04
C TYR A 98 9.07 -42.39 -13.63
N ASP A 99 9.10 -43.73 -13.37
CA ASP A 99 8.12 -44.67 -13.89
C ASP A 99 6.86 -44.79 -13.02
N THR A 100 6.86 -44.22 -11.83
CA THR A 100 5.71 -44.24 -10.92
C THR A 100 4.55 -43.44 -11.51
N ARG A 101 3.35 -44.03 -11.56
CA ARG A 101 2.14 -43.39 -12.10
C ARG A 101 1.03 -43.24 -11.06
N ASN A 102 0.88 -44.23 -10.18
CA ASN A 102 -0.15 -44.23 -9.16
C ASN A 102 0.48 -44.55 -7.82
N VAL A 103 0.08 -43.84 -6.77
CA VAL A 103 0.51 -44.01 -5.39
C VAL A 103 -0.67 -43.95 -4.44
N GLU A 104 -0.58 -44.67 -3.31
CA GLU A 104 -1.53 -44.60 -2.22
C GLU A 104 -0.78 -44.27 -0.93
N PHE A 105 -1.26 -43.29 -0.19
CA PHE A 105 -0.78 -42.97 1.16
C PHE A 105 -1.76 -43.49 2.19
N PHE A 106 -1.22 -44.00 3.31
CA PHE A 106 -1.99 -44.54 4.42
C PHE A 106 -1.63 -43.82 5.72
N LEU A 107 -2.36 -42.77 6.04
CA LEU A 107 -2.16 -42.04 7.28
C LEU A 107 -2.95 -42.72 8.42
N GLN A 108 -2.34 -42.80 9.58
CA GLN A 108 -3.00 -43.30 10.79
C GLN A 108 -3.42 -42.13 11.67
N GLY A 109 -4.67 -42.13 12.11
CA GLY A 109 -5.17 -41.12 13.05
C GLY A 109 -4.40 -41.17 14.38
N VAL A 110 -3.93 -40.04 14.83
CA VAL A 110 -3.41 -39.85 16.20
C VAL A 110 -4.62 -39.83 17.12
N ASN A 111 -4.71 -40.74 18.08
CA ASN A 111 -5.84 -41.00 18.99
C ASN A 111 -6.75 -39.78 19.22
N GLU A 112 -8.06 -39.99 19.07
CA GLU A 112 -9.12 -38.98 19.22
C GLU A 112 -9.02 -38.22 20.54
N LEU A 113 -8.31 -37.13 20.51
CA LEU A 113 -8.66 -35.96 21.31
C LEU A 113 -9.55 -35.09 20.43
N GLU A 114 -10.75 -34.80 20.90
CA GLU A 114 -11.84 -34.03 20.29
C GLU A 114 -11.46 -33.27 19.04
N LYS A 115 -12.18 -33.49 17.93
CA LYS A 115 -12.11 -32.67 16.71
C LYS A 115 -12.29 -31.19 17.06
N ALA A 116 -11.25 -30.54 17.52
CA ALA A 116 -11.15 -29.11 17.44
C ALA A 116 -10.94 -28.80 15.97
N VAL A 117 -11.96 -28.28 15.30
CA VAL A 117 -11.79 -27.53 14.07
C VAL A 117 -10.98 -26.32 14.48
N VAL A 118 -9.67 -26.42 14.40
CA VAL A 118 -8.77 -25.28 14.50
C VAL A 118 -8.94 -24.52 13.18
N GLN A 119 -9.97 -23.68 13.12
CA GLN A 119 -9.92 -22.55 12.19
C GLN A 119 -8.72 -21.74 12.64
N ALA A 120 -7.61 -21.85 11.90
CA ALA A 120 -6.44 -21.03 12.13
C ALA A 120 -6.90 -19.57 12.15
N ARG A 121 -6.83 -18.95 13.32
CA ARG A 121 -7.24 -17.55 13.48
C ARG A 121 -6.24 -16.69 12.74
N GLN A 122 -6.68 -16.08 11.66
CA GLN A 122 -5.87 -15.10 10.97
C GLN A 122 -5.78 -13.84 11.82
N GLU A 123 -4.58 -13.50 12.29
CA GLU A 123 -4.34 -12.26 13.04
C GLU A 123 -4.64 -11.03 12.17
N GLY A 124 -5.09 -9.93 12.79
CA GLY A 124 -5.37 -8.70 12.06
C GLY A 124 -4.12 -8.03 11.48
N SER A 125 -3.02 -8.10 12.22
CA SER A 125 -1.68 -7.69 11.78
C SER A 125 -0.63 -8.50 12.54
N TYR A 126 0.53 -8.68 11.92
CA TYR A 126 1.68 -9.34 12.54
C TYR A 126 3.00 -8.80 12.00
N LEU A 127 4.09 -9.00 12.76
CA LEU A 127 5.45 -8.73 12.30
C LEU A 127 6.04 -9.98 11.64
N SER A 128 6.54 -9.86 10.41
CA SER A 128 7.20 -10.95 9.72
C SER A 128 8.50 -11.33 10.44
N LYS A 129 8.63 -12.61 10.84
CA LYS A 129 9.87 -13.16 11.39
C LYS A 129 10.91 -13.49 10.33
N MET A 130 10.46 -13.76 9.11
CA MET A 130 11.29 -14.29 8.02
C MET A 130 12.09 -13.19 7.30
N THR A 131 11.54 -12.01 7.16
CA THR A 131 12.13 -10.94 6.34
C THR A 131 13.32 -10.27 7.03
N PRO A 132 14.42 -9.96 6.30
CA PRO A 132 15.55 -9.18 6.81
C PRO A 132 15.16 -7.74 7.18
N VAL A 133 14.19 -7.17 6.48
CA VAL A 133 13.61 -5.85 6.78
C VAL A 133 12.43 -6.04 7.73
N LYS A 134 12.30 -5.16 8.76
CA LYS A 134 11.10 -5.17 9.60
C LYS A 134 9.87 -4.90 8.73
N THR A 135 9.03 -5.90 8.57
CA THR A 135 7.81 -5.81 7.78
C THR A 135 6.58 -6.10 8.65
N GLU A 136 5.71 -5.11 8.77
CA GLU A 136 4.37 -5.25 9.33
C GLU A 136 3.43 -5.71 8.21
N VAL A 137 2.65 -6.76 8.46
CA VAL A 137 1.65 -7.27 7.53
C VAL A 137 0.27 -7.05 8.12
N ILE A 138 -0.56 -6.25 7.45
CA ILE A 138 -1.99 -6.11 7.74
C ILE A 138 -2.70 -7.13 6.87
N THR A 139 -3.41 -8.08 7.48
CA THR A 139 -4.10 -9.17 6.77
C THR A 139 -5.51 -8.76 6.33
N ALA A 140 -6.16 -9.56 5.49
CA ALA A 140 -7.57 -9.38 5.14
C ALA A 140 -8.48 -9.31 6.39
N ALA A 141 -8.15 -10.09 7.43
CA ALA A 141 -8.88 -10.04 8.70
C ALA A 141 -8.70 -8.68 9.40
N GLY A 142 -7.49 -8.10 9.34
CA GLY A 142 -7.21 -6.75 9.85
C GLY A 142 -7.97 -5.66 9.09
N LEU A 143 -8.00 -5.76 7.76
CA LEU A 143 -8.73 -4.85 6.90
C LEU A 143 -10.25 -4.89 7.12
N CYS A 144 -10.79 -6.00 7.59
CA CYS A 144 -12.21 -6.13 7.94
C CYS A 144 -12.59 -5.59 9.33
N LYS A 145 -11.62 -5.32 10.22
CA LYS A 145 -11.85 -4.84 11.60
C LYS A 145 -12.26 -3.37 11.67
N MET A 146 -11.94 -2.59 10.67
CA MET A 146 -12.55 -1.30 10.38
C MET A 146 -13.22 -1.40 9.02
N ALA A 147 -14.30 -0.67 8.81
CA ALA A 147 -14.95 -0.61 7.50
C ALA A 147 -14.08 0.24 6.55
N CYS A 148 -12.88 -0.26 6.22
CA CYS A 148 -11.92 0.46 5.39
C CYS A 148 -12.48 0.68 3.99
N CYS A 149 -13.04 1.86 3.76
CA CYS A 149 -13.57 2.26 2.46
C CYS A 149 -12.45 2.49 1.44
N ASN A 150 -11.24 2.82 1.93
CA ASN A 150 -10.08 3.07 1.08
C ASN A 150 -8.78 2.68 1.79
N LEU A 151 -7.67 2.70 1.04
CA LEU A 151 -6.37 2.32 1.55
C LEU A 151 -5.89 3.23 2.70
N ALA A 152 -6.20 4.52 2.70
CA ALA A 152 -5.81 5.42 3.79
C ALA A 152 -6.41 4.98 5.13
N GLU A 153 -7.69 4.64 5.16
CA GLU A 153 -8.37 4.15 6.37
C GLU A 153 -7.82 2.81 6.87
N SER A 154 -7.27 1.99 5.96
CA SER A 154 -6.60 0.74 6.32
C SER A 154 -5.38 0.93 7.25
N PHE A 155 -4.78 2.12 7.25
CA PHE A 155 -3.64 2.45 8.10
C PHE A 155 -4.01 3.06 9.46
N GLU A 156 -5.25 3.37 9.74
CA GLU A 156 -5.65 3.99 11.00
C GLU A 156 -5.36 3.09 12.22
N ASN A 157 -5.35 1.77 12.04
CA ASN A 157 -4.96 0.81 13.07
C ASN A 157 -3.45 0.56 13.11
N SER A 158 -2.68 1.00 12.12
CA SER A 158 -1.22 0.88 12.11
C SER A 158 -0.59 2.10 12.78
N ALA A 159 0.32 1.87 13.69
CA ALA A 159 1.11 2.94 14.25
C ALA A 159 2.34 3.29 13.40
N SER A 160 2.72 2.42 12.49
CA SER A 160 3.83 2.63 11.57
C SER A 160 3.54 3.76 10.59
N VAL A 161 2.28 3.89 10.17
CA VAL A 161 1.83 4.89 9.20
C VAL A 161 0.88 5.87 9.89
N THR A 162 1.08 7.16 9.65
CA THR A 162 0.12 8.20 10.06
C THR A 162 -0.67 8.63 8.85
N VAL A 163 -1.98 8.75 9.01
CA VAL A 163 -2.88 9.31 7.99
C VAL A 163 -3.28 10.73 8.37
N GLY A 164 -3.43 11.60 7.41
CA GLY A 164 -3.92 12.97 7.59
C GLY A 164 -4.48 13.51 6.29
N TYR A 165 -5.15 14.65 6.36
CA TYR A 165 -5.61 15.37 5.17
C TYR A 165 -4.47 16.21 4.57
N SER A 166 -4.46 16.38 3.25
CA SER A 166 -3.54 17.29 2.57
C SER A 166 -3.95 18.74 2.73
N ASP A 167 -5.26 18.97 2.77
CA ASP A 167 -5.92 20.27 2.89
C ASP A 167 -7.37 20.09 3.37
N ALA A 168 -8.05 21.21 3.66
CA ALA A 168 -9.41 21.21 4.19
C ALA A 168 -10.52 21.16 3.12
N ILE A 169 -10.19 21.00 1.84
CA ILE A 169 -11.15 21.18 0.74
C ILE A 169 -11.27 19.95 -0.16
N THR A 170 -10.13 19.35 -0.54
CA THR A 170 -10.10 18.32 -1.60
C THR A 170 -10.49 16.94 -1.12
N GLY A 171 -10.46 16.71 0.21
CA GLY A 171 -10.61 15.37 0.80
C GLY A 171 -9.46 14.42 0.43
N ALA A 172 -8.33 14.95 -0.07
CA ALA A 172 -7.14 14.17 -0.33
C ALA A 172 -6.49 13.76 1.00
N LYS A 173 -6.31 12.46 1.18
CA LYS A 173 -5.62 11.89 2.35
C LYS A 173 -4.16 11.60 1.99
N GLN A 174 -3.25 11.90 2.89
CA GLN A 174 -1.82 11.56 2.77
C GLN A 174 -1.40 10.68 3.94
N ILE A 175 -0.41 9.85 3.66
CA ILE A 175 0.26 9.08 4.69
C ILE A 175 1.60 9.70 5.04
N ARG A 176 2.11 9.34 6.23
CA ARG A 176 3.48 9.63 6.65
C ARG A 176 4.11 8.36 7.20
N LEU A 177 5.30 8.06 6.72
CA LEU A 177 6.14 6.96 7.21
C LEU A 177 7.46 7.54 7.71
N LEU A 178 7.93 7.11 8.87
CA LEU A 178 9.12 7.66 9.54
C LEU A 178 9.08 9.19 9.72
N GLY A 179 7.87 9.76 9.94
CA GLY A 179 7.68 11.20 10.12
C GLY A 179 7.74 12.05 8.84
N LEU A 180 7.94 11.43 7.68
CA LEU A 180 8.03 12.09 6.37
C LEU A 180 6.78 11.82 5.53
N SER A 181 6.50 12.72 4.58
CA SER A 181 5.38 12.59 3.65
C SER A 181 5.42 11.27 2.88
N GLY A 182 4.26 10.70 2.58
CA GLY A 182 4.10 9.47 1.83
C GLY A 182 4.68 9.49 0.41
N ILE A 183 4.95 10.66 -0.15
CA ILE A 183 5.65 10.80 -1.43
C ILE A 183 7.06 10.19 -1.41
N TYR A 184 7.69 10.05 -0.22
CA TYR A 184 8.99 9.40 -0.02
C TYR A 184 8.89 7.89 0.24
N THR A 185 7.69 7.34 0.25
CA THR A 185 7.42 5.89 0.41
C THR A 185 7.10 5.28 -0.94
N ALA A 186 7.81 4.22 -1.32
CA ALA A 186 7.48 3.49 -2.54
C ALA A 186 6.15 2.74 -2.36
N MET A 187 5.14 3.15 -3.11
CA MET A 187 3.84 2.47 -3.15
C MET A 187 3.86 1.42 -4.25
N LEU A 188 3.57 0.17 -3.89
CA LEU A 188 3.62 -0.97 -4.79
C LEU A 188 2.27 -1.69 -4.84
N ASP A 189 1.89 -2.14 -6.03
CA ASP A 189 0.78 -3.03 -6.30
C ASP A 189 1.36 -4.37 -6.79
N GLU A 190 1.45 -5.36 -5.89
CA GLU A 190 2.11 -6.64 -6.15
C GLU A 190 3.52 -6.46 -6.77
N ASN A 191 4.37 -5.66 -6.10
CA ASN A 191 5.73 -5.30 -6.52
C ASN A 191 5.83 -4.51 -7.85
N ARG A 192 4.79 -3.82 -8.27
CA ARG A 192 4.79 -2.85 -9.38
C ARG A 192 4.61 -1.45 -8.81
N PRO A 193 5.39 -0.43 -9.21
CA PRO A 193 5.20 0.93 -8.77
C PRO A 193 3.78 1.45 -9.11
N THR A 194 3.12 2.08 -8.14
CA THR A 194 1.77 2.63 -8.29
C THR A 194 1.62 3.94 -7.52
N MET A 195 0.52 4.66 -7.71
CA MET A 195 0.22 5.93 -7.01
C MET A 195 1.35 6.96 -7.13
N ARG A 196 1.93 7.07 -8.34
CA ARG A 196 3.04 7.98 -8.68
C ARG A 196 2.55 9.12 -9.56
N GLY A 197 3.32 10.23 -9.59
CA GLY A 197 3.02 11.37 -10.44
C GLY A 197 1.63 11.93 -10.17
N LEU A 198 0.84 12.14 -11.22
CA LEU A 198 -0.49 12.77 -11.12
C LEU A 198 -1.49 11.96 -10.29
N ALA A 199 -1.27 10.67 -10.10
CA ALA A 199 -2.13 9.82 -9.24
C ALA A 199 -1.82 9.94 -7.75
N ALA A 200 -0.67 10.49 -7.34
CA ALA A 200 -0.18 10.46 -5.96
C ALA A 200 -1.15 11.07 -4.93
N PRO A 201 -1.77 12.25 -5.13
CA PRO A 201 -2.60 12.89 -4.11
C PRO A 201 -3.85 12.09 -3.73
N PHE A 202 -4.44 11.41 -4.72
CA PHE A 202 -5.71 10.71 -4.56
C PHE A 202 -5.58 9.19 -4.62
N GLY A 203 -4.37 8.68 -4.89
CA GLY A 203 -4.06 7.26 -5.10
C GLY A 203 -4.53 6.35 -3.96
N LEU A 204 -4.40 6.82 -2.72
CA LEU A 204 -4.87 6.09 -1.53
C LEU A 204 -6.40 5.87 -1.53
N SER A 205 -7.16 6.73 -2.19
CA SER A 205 -8.61 6.59 -2.32
C SER A 205 -9.04 5.71 -3.50
N TYR A 206 -8.10 5.31 -4.38
CA TYR A 206 -8.39 4.48 -5.55
C TYR A 206 -8.38 2.99 -5.26
N VAL A 207 -7.85 2.57 -4.13
CA VAL A 207 -7.77 1.17 -3.74
C VAL A 207 -8.71 0.90 -2.57
N PRO A 208 -9.86 0.24 -2.81
CA PRO A 208 -10.73 -0.18 -1.72
C PRO A 208 -10.03 -1.22 -0.84
N GLY A 209 -10.09 -1.05 0.48
CA GLY A 209 -9.52 -2.02 1.42
C GLY A 209 -10.10 -3.43 1.26
N GLN A 210 -11.35 -3.52 0.83
CA GLN A 210 -12.06 -4.78 0.59
C GLN A 210 -11.52 -5.61 -0.61
N TRP A 211 -10.71 -4.99 -1.49
CA TRP A 211 -10.06 -5.68 -2.60
C TRP A 211 -8.75 -6.33 -2.22
N LEU A 212 -8.22 -5.99 -1.04
CA LEU A 212 -6.91 -6.41 -0.60
C LEU A 212 -6.97 -7.71 0.20
N GLU A 213 -5.97 -8.55 0.00
CA GLU A 213 -5.66 -9.72 0.81
C GLU A 213 -4.69 -9.37 1.94
N SER A 214 -3.71 -8.51 1.64
CA SER A 214 -2.80 -7.97 2.64
C SER A 214 -2.15 -6.66 2.21
N ILE A 215 -1.65 -5.93 3.19
CA ILE A 215 -0.74 -4.78 3.01
C ILE A 215 0.54 -5.08 3.78
N GLN A 216 1.67 -4.93 3.10
CA GLN A 216 3.00 -5.15 3.67
C GLN A 216 3.71 -3.80 3.81
N ILE A 217 4.04 -3.41 5.04
CA ILE A 217 4.70 -2.14 5.36
C ILE A 217 6.13 -2.44 5.80
N ALA A 218 7.10 -2.14 4.95
CA ALA A 218 8.53 -2.27 5.24
C ALA A 218 9.14 -0.91 5.52
N LYS A 219 9.73 -0.74 6.72
CA LYS A 219 10.40 0.51 7.15
C LYS A 219 11.86 0.52 6.74
N GLY A 220 12.32 1.67 6.26
CA GLY A 220 13.69 1.87 5.80
C GLY A 220 13.93 1.35 4.37
N PRO A 221 15.18 1.45 3.89
CA PRO A 221 15.52 1.03 2.53
C PRO A 221 15.26 -0.46 2.35
N SER A 222 14.47 -0.77 1.36
CA SER A 222 14.11 -2.15 0.99
C SER A 222 14.95 -2.63 -0.20
N SER A 223 14.57 -3.76 -0.82
CA SER A 223 15.25 -4.32 -1.99
C SER A 223 15.45 -3.30 -3.12
N VAL A 224 16.60 -3.37 -3.80
CA VAL A 224 16.89 -2.55 -4.98
C VAL A 224 16.08 -2.95 -6.21
N VAL A 225 15.47 -4.14 -6.19
CA VAL A 225 14.62 -4.67 -7.27
C VAL A 225 13.39 -3.78 -7.52
N ASN A 226 12.84 -3.15 -6.46
CA ASN A 226 11.61 -2.38 -6.51
C ASN A 226 11.81 -0.89 -6.88
N GLY A 227 13.00 -0.47 -7.28
CA GLY A 227 13.26 0.88 -7.76
C GLY A 227 13.96 1.81 -6.78
N LEU A 228 14.15 3.06 -7.21
CA LEU A 228 14.91 4.08 -6.50
C LEU A 228 14.13 4.79 -5.40
N GLU A 229 12.80 4.86 -5.51
CA GLU A 229 11.96 5.80 -4.77
C GLU A 229 11.66 5.42 -3.31
N ALA A 230 12.15 4.29 -2.82
CA ALA A 230 11.98 3.89 -1.43
C ALA A 230 12.97 4.62 -0.50
N ILE A 231 12.67 5.87 -0.15
CA ILE A 231 13.47 6.67 0.79
C ILE A 231 13.11 6.27 2.22
N THR A 232 11.83 6.35 2.63
CA THR A 232 11.38 6.01 3.98
C THR A 232 11.02 4.54 4.13
N GLY A 233 10.76 3.86 3.04
CA GLY A 233 10.35 2.46 3.01
C GLY A 233 9.46 2.15 1.82
N GLN A 234 8.78 1.01 1.91
CA GLN A 234 7.81 0.61 0.90
C GLN A 234 6.53 0.08 1.52
N ILE A 235 5.42 0.27 0.82
CA ILE A 235 4.12 -0.31 1.12
C ILE A 235 3.67 -1.10 -0.10
N ASN A 236 3.59 -2.43 0.04
CA ASN A 236 3.14 -3.33 -1.02
C ASN A 236 1.73 -3.84 -0.72
N MET A 237 0.86 -3.72 -1.69
CA MET A 237 -0.53 -4.19 -1.63
C MET A 237 -0.66 -5.49 -2.40
N GLU A 238 -1.24 -6.49 -1.75
CA GLU A 238 -1.62 -7.75 -2.37
C GLU A 238 -3.13 -7.77 -2.54
N HIS A 239 -3.59 -7.89 -3.78
CA HIS A 239 -5.01 -7.99 -4.09
C HIS A 239 -5.52 -9.42 -4.00
N ARG A 240 -6.85 -9.59 -3.89
CA ARG A 240 -7.52 -10.87 -4.03
C ARG A 240 -7.07 -11.59 -5.29
N LYS A 241 -6.80 -12.88 -5.15
CA LYS A 241 -6.24 -13.70 -6.24
C LYS A 241 -7.35 -14.26 -7.13
N PRO A 242 -7.07 -14.50 -8.42
CA PRO A 242 -7.99 -15.23 -9.31
C PRO A 242 -8.35 -16.65 -8.81
N THR A 243 -7.48 -17.22 -7.97
CA THR A 243 -7.65 -18.55 -7.35
C THR A 243 -8.34 -18.51 -6.00
N ASP A 244 -8.87 -17.36 -5.55
CA ASP A 244 -9.59 -17.26 -4.27
C ASP A 244 -10.73 -18.28 -4.22
N GLU A 245 -10.85 -18.99 -3.09
CA GLU A 245 -11.94 -19.95 -2.82
C GLU A 245 -13.32 -19.30 -2.71
N LYS A 246 -13.37 -18.00 -2.65
CA LYS A 246 -14.60 -17.19 -2.53
C LYS A 246 -15.06 -16.75 -3.92
N PRO A 247 -15.96 -17.50 -4.59
CA PRO A 247 -16.39 -17.15 -5.93
C PRO A 247 -17.15 -15.83 -6.02
N LEU A 248 -17.75 -15.38 -4.92
CA LEU A 248 -18.39 -14.08 -4.85
C LEU A 248 -18.23 -13.46 -3.46
N PHE A 249 -17.78 -12.22 -3.47
CA PHE A 249 -17.74 -11.33 -2.31
C PHE A 249 -18.45 -10.03 -2.65
N VAL A 250 -19.35 -9.56 -1.78
CA VAL A 250 -20.03 -8.26 -1.90
C VAL A 250 -19.94 -7.56 -0.56
N ASN A 251 -19.54 -6.28 -0.54
CA ASN A 251 -19.60 -5.43 0.63
C ASN A 251 -20.44 -4.18 0.34
N LEU A 252 -21.37 -3.87 1.22
CA LEU A 252 -22.17 -2.65 1.19
C LEU A 252 -21.92 -1.87 2.47
N PHE A 253 -21.81 -0.55 2.35
CA PHE A 253 -21.51 0.37 3.44
C PHE A 253 -22.32 1.65 3.30
N VAL A 254 -22.74 2.22 4.43
CA VAL A 254 -23.36 3.54 4.53
C VAL A 254 -22.99 4.19 5.86
N ASP A 255 -22.80 5.51 5.86
CA ASP A 255 -22.60 6.29 7.06
C ASP A 255 -23.67 7.38 7.28
N ASN A 256 -23.59 8.08 8.42
CA ASN A 256 -24.51 9.14 8.80
C ASN A 256 -24.40 10.41 7.94
N HIS A 257 -23.36 10.55 7.10
CA HIS A 257 -23.22 11.63 6.12
C HIS A 257 -23.75 11.24 4.74
N LEU A 258 -24.46 10.09 4.65
CA LEU A 258 -24.99 9.51 3.41
C LEU A 258 -23.91 9.07 2.41
N MET A 259 -22.66 8.93 2.85
CA MET A 259 -21.65 8.23 2.05
C MET A 259 -22.12 6.79 1.87
N THR A 260 -22.15 6.35 0.63
CA THR A 260 -22.50 4.98 0.27
C THR A 260 -21.37 4.32 -0.51
N GLU A 261 -21.10 3.05 -0.23
CA GLU A 261 -20.10 2.29 -0.93
C GLU A 261 -20.58 0.87 -1.23
N ALA A 262 -20.25 0.39 -2.43
CA ALA A 262 -20.47 -0.99 -2.84
C ALA A 262 -19.19 -1.56 -3.46
N ASN A 263 -18.75 -2.71 -2.97
CA ASN A 263 -17.65 -3.47 -3.50
C ASN A 263 -18.13 -4.86 -3.91
N ILE A 264 -17.67 -5.33 -5.06
CA ILE A 264 -17.91 -6.68 -5.55
C ILE A 264 -16.56 -7.28 -5.97
N ALA A 265 -16.35 -8.56 -5.67
CA ALA A 265 -15.25 -9.35 -6.22
C ALA A 265 -15.80 -10.73 -6.60
N SER A 266 -15.51 -11.16 -7.82
CA SER A 266 -15.95 -12.46 -8.33
C SER A 266 -14.75 -13.20 -8.94
N SER A 267 -14.41 -14.35 -8.36
CA SER A 267 -13.31 -15.22 -8.80
C SER A 267 -13.90 -16.42 -9.56
N LEU A 268 -13.35 -16.69 -10.73
CA LEU A 268 -13.78 -17.78 -11.60
C LEU A 268 -12.57 -18.57 -12.08
N GLN A 269 -12.54 -19.84 -11.77
CA GLN A 269 -11.60 -20.80 -12.34
C GLN A 269 -12.24 -21.41 -13.61
N LEU A 270 -11.66 -21.11 -14.78
CA LEU A 270 -12.17 -21.57 -16.07
C LEU A 270 -11.76 -23.03 -16.35
N ASN A 271 -10.54 -23.37 -15.98
CA ASN A 271 -9.98 -24.72 -16.08
C ASN A 271 -8.76 -24.82 -15.14
N GLU A 272 -8.01 -25.91 -15.21
CA GLU A 272 -6.83 -26.16 -14.35
C GLU A 272 -5.71 -25.11 -14.52
N LYS A 273 -5.64 -24.43 -15.67
CA LYS A 273 -4.57 -23.48 -16.01
C LYS A 273 -5.01 -22.02 -15.91
N TRP A 274 -6.27 -21.72 -16.14
CA TRP A 274 -6.78 -20.36 -16.27
C TRP A 274 -7.77 -20.01 -15.18
N SER A 275 -7.51 -18.90 -14.51
CA SER A 275 -8.44 -18.31 -13.56
C SER A 275 -8.49 -16.78 -13.72
N THR A 276 -9.61 -16.19 -13.33
CA THR A 276 -9.84 -14.75 -13.41
C THR A 276 -10.56 -14.23 -12.18
N VAL A 277 -10.31 -12.98 -11.83
CA VAL A 277 -11.09 -12.23 -10.82
C VAL A 277 -11.47 -10.88 -11.38
N THR A 278 -12.75 -10.55 -11.25
CA THR A 278 -13.29 -9.23 -11.57
C THR A 278 -13.68 -8.55 -10.28
N MET A 279 -13.23 -7.31 -10.08
CA MET A 279 -13.54 -6.51 -8.92
C MET A 279 -14.10 -5.15 -9.34
N GLY A 280 -15.23 -4.76 -8.76
CA GLY A 280 -15.91 -3.49 -8.98
C GLY A 280 -16.04 -2.70 -7.68
N HIS A 281 -15.93 -1.39 -7.77
CA HIS A 281 -16.11 -0.46 -6.65
C HIS A 281 -16.91 0.75 -7.09
N TYR A 282 -17.88 1.10 -6.28
CA TYR A 282 -18.66 2.32 -6.36
C TYR A 282 -18.60 3.03 -5.01
N SER A 283 -18.42 4.35 -5.02
CA SER A 283 -18.51 5.18 -3.83
C SER A 283 -19.13 6.53 -4.19
N SER A 284 -20.04 7.01 -3.35
CA SER A 284 -20.71 8.30 -3.51
C SER A 284 -20.84 9.03 -2.19
N MET A 285 -20.46 10.30 -2.17
CA MET A 285 -20.75 11.28 -1.13
C MET A 285 -21.63 12.39 -1.75
N PRO A 286 -22.96 12.26 -1.69
CA PRO A 286 -23.85 13.15 -2.45
C PRO A 286 -24.02 14.52 -1.82
N MET A 287 -23.74 14.68 -0.52
CA MET A 287 -23.98 15.89 0.25
C MET A 287 -22.71 16.37 0.94
N GLY A 288 -22.44 17.67 0.89
CA GLY A 288 -21.39 18.28 1.71
C GLY A 288 -21.94 18.72 3.06
N HIS A 289 -21.21 18.43 4.12
CA HIS A 289 -21.49 18.87 5.49
C HIS A 289 -20.58 20.04 5.84
N ASP A 290 -21.12 21.02 6.58
CA ASP A 290 -20.40 22.08 7.25
C ASP A 290 -20.66 21.93 8.77
N GLY A 291 -19.77 21.25 9.44
CA GLY A 291 -19.94 20.93 10.86
C GLY A 291 -19.27 21.94 11.79
N ASN A 292 -18.48 22.89 11.28
CA ASN A 292 -17.80 23.93 12.03
C ASN A 292 -18.42 25.31 11.82
N GLY A 293 -19.30 25.49 10.81
CA GLY A 293 -20.04 26.72 10.55
C GLY A 293 -19.24 27.77 9.79
N ASP A 294 -18.18 27.38 9.07
CA ASP A 294 -17.35 28.28 8.26
C ASP A 294 -17.88 28.48 6.83
N GLY A 295 -19.01 27.86 6.50
CA GLY A 295 -19.62 27.95 5.16
C GLY A 295 -18.99 27.04 4.12
N PHE A 296 -17.92 26.29 4.45
CA PHE A 296 -17.25 25.33 3.58
C PHE A 296 -17.69 23.90 3.90
N LYS A 297 -17.59 23.02 2.92
CA LYS A 297 -17.82 21.59 3.12
C LYS A 297 -16.61 20.97 3.83
N ASP A 298 -16.82 20.29 4.95
CA ASP A 298 -15.78 19.54 5.67
C ASP A 298 -15.19 18.40 4.81
N GLU A 299 -16.01 17.79 3.96
CA GLU A 299 -15.60 16.82 2.92
C GLU A 299 -16.26 17.17 1.59
N PRO A 300 -15.54 17.01 0.46
CA PRO A 300 -16.12 17.27 -0.87
C PRO A 300 -17.22 16.26 -1.19
N THR A 301 -18.25 16.71 -1.93
CA THR A 301 -19.12 15.75 -2.61
C THR A 301 -18.31 14.96 -3.62
N SER A 302 -18.57 13.68 -3.77
CA SER A 302 -17.78 12.83 -4.65
C SER A 302 -18.56 11.71 -5.29
N LEU A 303 -18.11 11.28 -6.47
CA LEU A 303 -18.60 10.11 -7.17
C LEU A 303 -17.41 9.36 -7.78
N LYS A 304 -17.27 8.08 -7.41
CA LYS A 304 -16.15 7.25 -7.82
C LYS A 304 -16.61 5.91 -8.35
N PHE A 305 -15.99 5.49 -9.46
CA PHE A 305 -16.10 4.14 -10.01
C PHE A 305 -14.71 3.58 -10.26
N ASN A 306 -14.52 2.32 -9.95
CA ASN A 306 -13.29 1.61 -10.23
C ASN A 306 -13.63 0.15 -10.60
N LEU A 307 -13.08 -0.31 -11.71
CA LEU A 307 -13.27 -1.66 -12.21
C LEU A 307 -11.91 -2.26 -12.56
N THR A 308 -11.67 -3.48 -12.11
CA THR A 308 -10.46 -4.23 -12.49
C THR A 308 -10.81 -5.66 -12.84
N ASN A 309 -10.14 -6.19 -13.86
CA ASN A 309 -10.18 -7.59 -14.21
C ASN A 309 -8.76 -8.13 -14.26
N ARG A 310 -8.52 -9.25 -13.60
CA ARG A 310 -7.20 -9.85 -13.43
C ARG A 310 -7.25 -11.31 -13.81
N TRP A 311 -6.21 -11.79 -14.49
CA TRP A 311 -6.06 -13.14 -14.99
C TRP A 311 -4.79 -13.78 -14.45
N LEU A 312 -4.88 -15.07 -14.23
CA LEU A 312 -3.75 -15.94 -13.92
C LEU A 312 -3.79 -17.13 -14.89
N TYR A 313 -2.67 -17.34 -15.55
CA TYR A 313 -2.32 -18.59 -16.19
C TYR A 313 -1.23 -19.26 -15.38
N TYR A 314 -1.40 -20.53 -15.12
CA TYR A 314 -0.42 -21.37 -14.43
C TYR A 314 -0.27 -22.66 -15.20
N ASP A 315 0.97 -23.05 -15.49
CA ASP A 315 1.27 -24.31 -16.15
C ASP A 315 2.04 -25.24 -15.21
N GLN A 316 1.92 -26.55 -15.46
CA GLN A 316 2.58 -27.61 -14.68
C GLN A 316 4.12 -27.52 -14.72
N SER A 317 4.70 -26.81 -15.71
CA SER A 317 6.12 -26.49 -15.73
C SER A 317 6.54 -25.45 -14.70
N GLY A 318 5.60 -24.88 -13.92
CA GLY A 318 5.83 -23.78 -13.00
C GLY A 318 5.79 -22.39 -13.64
N MET A 319 5.58 -22.30 -14.97
CA MET A 319 5.41 -21.02 -15.64
C MET A 319 4.10 -20.35 -15.20
N GLN A 320 4.19 -19.07 -14.86
CA GLN A 320 3.05 -18.25 -14.47
C GLN A 320 2.96 -17.00 -15.32
N ILE A 321 1.76 -16.69 -15.79
CA ILE A 321 1.45 -15.42 -16.46
C ILE A 321 0.31 -14.76 -15.70
N ARG A 322 0.54 -13.54 -15.24
CA ARG A 322 -0.48 -12.70 -14.59
C ARG A 322 -0.63 -11.43 -15.41
N PHE A 323 -1.84 -11.08 -15.76
CA PHE A 323 -2.13 -9.82 -16.42
C PHE A 323 -3.46 -9.27 -15.94
N GLY A 324 -3.64 -7.98 -16.12
CA GLY A 324 -4.89 -7.33 -15.74
C GLY A 324 -5.01 -5.93 -16.31
N ILE A 325 -6.24 -5.45 -16.26
CA ILE A 325 -6.61 -4.09 -16.64
C ILE A 325 -7.48 -3.50 -15.54
N ARG A 326 -7.28 -2.20 -15.29
CA ARG A 326 -8.04 -1.41 -14.34
C ARG A 326 -8.44 -0.09 -14.98
N ALA A 327 -9.65 0.36 -14.73
CA ALA A 327 -10.15 1.67 -15.12
C ALA A 327 -10.80 2.35 -13.91
N LEU A 328 -10.60 3.64 -13.75
CA LEU A 328 -11.17 4.42 -12.67
C LEU A 328 -11.62 5.80 -13.14
N THR A 329 -12.63 6.33 -12.44
CA THR A 329 -13.02 7.74 -12.49
C THR A 329 -13.35 8.21 -11.07
N ASP A 330 -12.94 9.43 -10.72
CA ASP A 330 -13.16 10.04 -9.41
C ASP A 330 -13.42 11.54 -9.60
N ASP A 331 -14.65 11.98 -9.35
CA ASP A 331 -15.09 13.35 -9.48
C ASP A 331 -15.44 13.92 -8.10
N ARG A 332 -14.79 15.00 -7.70
CA ARG A 332 -14.93 15.64 -6.39
C ARG A 332 -15.26 17.11 -6.54
N THR A 333 -16.17 17.61 -5.70
CA THR A 333 -16.53 19.04 -5.66
C THR A 333 -16.48 19.55 -4.21
N GLY A 334 -15.46 20.35 -3.94
CA GLY A 334 -15.21 20.99 -2.64
C GLY A 334 -15.52 22.48 -2.63
N GLY A 335 -15.19 23.12 -1.51
CA GLY A 335 -15.41 24.56 -1.32
C GLY A 335 -16.70 24.90 -0.58
N MET A 336 -17.20 26.10 -0.76
CA MET A 336 -18.37 26.61 -0.03
C MET A 336 -19.62 25.73 -0.25
N THR A 337 -20.47 25.62 0.75
CA THR A 337 -21.74 24.85 0.67
C THR A 337 -22.69 25.43 -0.39
N SER A 338 -22.60 26.75 -0.65
CA SER A 338 -23.34 27.46 -1.70
C SER A 338 -22.82 27.18 -3.11
N PHE A 339 -21.57 26.72 -3.25
CA PHE A 339 -20.92 26.52 -4.55
C PHE A 339 -21.53 25.33 -5.32
N LYS A 340 -21.83 25.56 -6.62
CA LYS A 340 -22.25 24.55 -7.60
C LYS A 340 -21.31 24.61 -8.81
N LYS A 341 -21.04 23.47 -9.45
CA LYS A 341 -20.12 23.37 -10.61
C LYS A 341 -20.45 24.34 -11.74
N GLU A 342 -21.75 24.57 -12.00
CA GLU A 342 -22.24 25.42 -13.07
C GLU A 342 -21.83 26.91 -12.88
N MET A 343 -21.61 27.34 -11.62
CA MET A 343 -21.15 28.68 -11.31
C MET A 343 -19.77 28.99 -11.90
N ARG A 344 -18.94 27.96 -12.13
CA ARG A 344 -17.60 28.07 -12.76
C ARG A 344 -17.67 28.63 -14.18
N ASN A 345 -18.83 28.60 -14.85
CA ASN A 345 -19.01 29.19 -16.19
C ASN A 345 -18.92 30.74 -16.17
N ASP A 346 -19.13 31.37 -15.01
CA ASP A 346 -18.93 32.81 -14.81
C ASP A 346 -18.06 33.08 -13.58
N VAL A 347 -16.75 33.02 -13.79
CA VAL A 347 -15.75 33.24 -12.72
C VAL A 347 -15.81 34.65 -12.16
N ASN A 348 -16.16 35.65 -12.99
CA ASN A 348 -16.29 37.05 -12.53
C ASN A 348 -17.45 37.17 -11.55
N ALA A 349 -18.59 36.51 -11.82
CA ALA A 349 -19.69 36.46 -10.87
C ALA A 349 -19.31 35.77 -9.56
N MET A 350 -18.60 34.65 -9.64
CA MET A 350 -18.11 33.93 -8.42
C MET A 350 -17.25 34.84 -7.55
N VAL A 351 -16.26 35.56 -8.14
CA VAL A 351 -15.37 36.47 -7.40
C VAL A 351 -16.17 37.63 -6.82
N LYS A 352 -17.09 38.22 -7.60
CA LYS A 352 -17.94 39.34 -7.16
C LYS A 352 -18.88 38.95 -6.00
N GLU A 353 -19.44 37.75 -6.03
CA GLU A 353 -20.32 37.21 -5.01
C GLU A 353 -19.57 36.51 -3.86
N ASN A 354 -18.25 36.53 -3.92
CA ASN A 354 -17.36 35.91 -2.95
C ASN A 354 -17.65 34.39 -2.75
N ILE A 355 -18.05 33.69 -3.82
CA ILE A 355 -18.32 32.25 -3.82
C ILE A 355 -17.10 31.52 -4.31
N TRP A 356 -16.50 30.66 -3.46
CA TRP A 356 -15.32 29.91 -3.79
C TRP A 356 -15.63 28.40 -3.88
N GLY A 357 -15.07 27.73 -4.86
CA GLY A 357 -15.26 26.29 -5.03
C GLY A 357 -14.14 25.64 -5.82
N SER A 358 -14.03 24.33 -5.66
CA SER A 358 -13.09 23.48 -6.38
C SER A 358 -13.79 22.30 -7.01
N ASN A 359 -13.26 21.83 -8.12
CA ASN A 359 -13.59 20.53 -8.67
C ASN A 359 -12.33 19.82 -9.15
N ILE A 360 -12.28 18.53 -8.95
CA ILE A 360 -11.19 17.66 -9.33
C ILE A 360 -11.78 16.43 -10.00
N ASN A 361 -11.48 16.24 -11.26
CA ASN A 361 -11.91 15.10 -12.05
C ASN A 361 -10.69 14.27 -12.43
N ASN A 362 -10.59 13.07 -11.87
CA ASN A 362 -9.53 12.12 -12.17
C ASN A 362 -10.06 10.98 -13.04
N LYS A 363 -9.28 10.60 -14.04
CA LYS A 363 -9.51 9.41 -14.87
C LYS A 363 -8.22 8.62 -14.99
N GLY A 364 -8.30 7.31 -14.86
CA GLY A 364 -7.13 6.47 -14.94
C GLY A 364 -7.39 5.13 -15.60
N VAL A 365 -6.38 4.64 -16.32
CA VAL A 365 -6.33 3.28 -16.86
C VAL A 365 -4.96 2.70 -16.54
N ASN A 366 -4.94 1.48 -16.03
CA ASN A 366 -3.72 0.71 -15.82
C ASN A 366 -3.85 -0.65 -16.48
N ALA A 367 -2.80 -1.11 -17.14
CA ALA A 367 -2.71 -2.45 -17.69
C ALA A 367 -1.33 -3.03 -17.39
N TYR A 368 -1.26 -4.30 -16.98
CA TYR A 368 0.00 -4.93 -16.63
C TYR A 368 0.09 -6.37 -17.12
N VAL A 369 1.31 -6.86 -17.23
CA VAL A 369 1.64 -8.26 -17.42
C VAL A 369 2.86 -8.62 -16.57
N LYS A 370 2.82 -9.80 -15.94
CA LYS A 370 3.92 -10.41 -15.20
C LYS A 370 4.08 -11.84 -15.71
N VAL A 371 5.28 -12.21 -16.11
CA VAL A 371 5.61 -13.56 -16.57
C VAL A 371 6.74 -14.08 -15.69
N GLY A 372 6.56 -15.23 -15.08
CA GLY A 372 7.59 -15.93 -14.33
C GLY A 372 7.86 -17.28 -14.96
N ILE A 373 9.14 -17.57 -15.26
CA ILE A 373 9.58 -18.77 -15.94
C ILE A 373 10.68 -19.42 -15.10
N PRO A 374 10.46 -20.62 -14.55
CA PRO A 374 11.54 -21.40 -13.99
C PRO A 374 12.47 -21.89 -15.11
N LEU A 375 13.77 -21.74 -14.92
CA LEU A 375 14.78 -22.14 -15.89
C LEU A 375 15.37 -23.52 -15.61
N ASN A 376 15.06 -24.09 -14.46
CA ASN A 376 15.45 -25.45 -14.09
C ASN A 376 14.31 -26.14 -13.30
N LEU A 377 14.41 -27.46 -13.18
CA LEU A 377 13.40 -28.32 -12.54
C LEU A 377 13.24 -28.05 -11.04
N GLU A 378 14.31 -27.63 -10.39
CA GLU A 378 14.36 -27.38 -8.94
C GLU A 378 13.81 -26.01 -8.56
N ASN A 379 13.37 -25.20 -9.54
CA ASN A 379 12.95 -23.80 -9.35
C ASN A 379 13.99 -22.90 -8.65
N THR A 380 15.26 -23.29 -8.65
CA THR A 380 16.34 -22.52 -8.05
C THR A 380 16.82 -21.39 -8.95
N ARG A 381 16.56 -21.50 -10.26
CA ARG A 381 16.90 -20.48 -11.27
C ARG A 381 15.66 -20.04 -12.01
N ASN A 382 15.37 -18.74 -11.97
CA ASN A 382 14.14 -18.17 -12.50
C ASN A 382 14.42 -16.88 -13.28
N ILE A 383 13.60 -16.61 -14.28
CA ILE A 383 13.52 -15.31 -14.92
C ILE A 383 12.11 -14.78 -14.83
N ALA A 384 11.98 -13.50 -14.51
CA ALA A 384 10.68 -12.83 -14.48
C ALA A 384 10.70 -11.60 -15.38
N PHE A 385 9.60 -11.36 -16.05
CA PHE A 385 9.35 -10.14 -16.82
C PHE A 385 8.11 -9.46 -16.25
N ILE A 386 8.22 -8.17 -15.99
CA ILE A 386 7.14 -7.32 -15.51
C ILE A 386 7.01 -6.13 -16.45
N ALA A 387 5.81 -5.86 -16.92
CA ALA A 387 5.51 -4.63 -17.63
C ALA A 387 4.20 -4.04 -17.11
N ASP A 388 4.16 -2.73 -16.99
CA ASP A 388 3.02 -1.95 -16.50
C ASP A 388 2.89 -0.68 -17.33
N TYR A 389 1.67 -0.39 -17.75
CA TYR A 389 1.30 0.86 -18.41
C TYR A 389 0.22 1.55 -17.59
N THR A 390 0.43 2.80 -17.25
CA THR A 390 -0.53 3.65 -16.55
C THR A 390 -0.79 4.93 -17.32
N TYR A 391 -2.05 5.19 -17.61
CA TYR A 391 -2.55 6.50 -18.02
C TYR A 391 -3.29 7.14 -16.86
N HIS A 392 -3.00 8.40 -16.56
CA HIS A 392 -3.73 9.19 -15.57
C HIS A 392 -3.98 10.58 -16.11
N GLN A 393 -5.19 11.10 -15.89
CA GLN A 393 -5.59 12.47 -16.24
C GLN A 393 -6.22 13.12 -15.01
N ILE A 394 -5.83 14.34 -14.73
CA ILE A 394 -6.44 15.22 -13.75
C ILE A 394 -6.87 16.52 -14.43
N ASP A 395 -8.15 16.88 -14.30
CA ASP A 395 -8.69 18.15 -14.71
C ASP A 395 -9.27 18.82 -13.46
N SER A 396 -8.71 19.96 -13.06
CA SER A 396 -9.09 20.58 -11.79
C SER A 396 -9.03 22.10 -11.80
N TYR A 397 -9.82 22.68 -10.91
CA TYR A 397 -9.74 24.11 -10.57
C TYR A 397 -9.94 24.33 -9.06
N PHE A 398 -9.36 25.41 -8.57
CA PHE A 398 -9.38 25.83 -7.17
C PHE A 398 -9.66 27.34 -7.13
N GLY A 399 -10.91 27.75 -6.87
CA GLY A 399 -11.34 29.12 -7.02
C GLY A 399 -11.09 29.64 -8.46
N ILE A 400 -10.09 30.51 -8.64
CA ILE A 400 -9.68 31.05 -9.93
C ILE A 400 -8.47 30.32 -10.57
N LYS A 401 -7.78 29.47 -9.84
CA LYS A 401 -6.64 28.68 -10.35
C LYS A 401 -7.11 27.48 -11.17
N ASN A 402 -6.39 27.11 -12.23
CA ASN A 402 -6.61 25.89 -13.00
C ASN A 402 -5.36 25.02 -12.97
N TYR A 403 -5.56 23.73 -12.72
CA TYR A 403 -4.49 22.75 -12.81
C TYR A 403 -4.96 21.51 -13.58
N ASN A 404 -4.28 21.22 -14.68
CA ASN A 404 -4.61 20.13 -15.58
C ASN A 404 -3.37 19.33 -15.91
N GLY A 405 -3.51 18.01 -15.96
CA GLY A 405 -2.39 17.14 -16.27
C GLY A 405 -2.82 15.82 -16.91
N LYS A 406 -1.95 15.32 -17.80
CA LYS A 406 -2.02 13.98 -18.37
C LYS A 406 -0.67 13.31 -18.21
N GLN A 407 -0.69 12.09 -17.75
CA GLN A 407 0.51 11.26 -17.57
C GLN A 407 0.36 9.94 -18.31
N ASN A 408 1.40 9.55 -19.04
CA ASN A 408 1.59 8.22 -19.56
C ASN A 408 2.86 7.64 -18.95
N SER A 409 2.74 6.54 -18.23
CA SER A 409 3.85 5.85 -17.58
C SER A 409 4.01 4.45 -18.13
N VAL A 410 5.25 4.04 -18.38
CA VAL A 410 5.61 2.67 -18.71
C VAL A 410 6.71 2.22 -17.75
N PHE A 411 6.44 1.15 -17.04
CA PHE A 411 7.43 0.45 -16.24
C PHE A 411 7.72 -0.90 -16.85
N ALA A 412 9.00 -1.27 -16.96
CA ALA A 412 9.44 -2.59 -17.40
C ALA A 412 10.59 -3.07 -16.53
N ASN A 413 10.57 -4.33 -16.12
CA ASN A 413 11.61 -4.94 -15.31
C ASN A 413 11.83 -6.39 -15.74
N ILE A 414 13.10 -6.74 -16.00
CA ILE A 414 13.53 -8.13 -16.24
C ILE A 414 14.36 -8.51 -15.03
N ILE A 415 13.99 -9.59 -14.38
CA ILE A 415 14.61 -10.06 -13.13
C ILE A 415 15.13 -11.47 -13.36
N PHE A 416 16.40 -11.67 -13.15
CA PHE A 416 17.03 -12.98 -13.05
C PHE A 416 17.24 -13.30 -11.57
N GLN A 417 16.83 -14.47 -11.15
CA GLN A 417 17.03 -14.97 -9.79
C GLN A 417 17.72 -16.33 -9.84
N GLU A 418 18.71 -16.51 -8.98
CA GLU A 418 19.37 -17.79 -8.77
C GLU A 418 19.55 -18.05 -7.28
N MET A 419 19.19 -19.25 -6.85
CA MET A 419 19.48 -19.80 -5.52
C MET A 419 20.62 -20.82 -5.67
N ILE A 420 21.69 -20.63 -4.89
CA ILE A 420 22.85 -21.52 -4.85
C ILE A 420 22.89 -22.16 -3.46
N GLY A 421 22.44 -23.41 -3.39
CA GLY A 421 22.10 -24.05 -2.12
C GLY A 421 20.93 -23.33 -1.43
N ASP A 422 20.77 -23.56 -0.14
CA ASP A 422 19.70 -22.94 0.67
C ASP A 422 20.11 -21.58 1.23
N GLU A 423 21.40 -21.23 1.14
CA GLU A 423 21.99 -20.08 1.82
C GLU A 423 22.13 -18.84 0.93
N HIS A 424 22.35 -19.02 -0.37
CA HIS A 424 22.71 -17.92 -1.25
C HIS A 424 21.62 -17.64 -2.28
N ARG A 425 21.19 -16.40 -2.39
CA ARG A 425 20.28 -15.94 -3.44
C ARG A 425 20.86 -14.72 -4.13
N ILE A 426 20.86 -14.75 -5.44
CA ILE A 426 21.28 -13.63 -6.30
C ILE A 426 20.06 -13.18 -7.09
N ASN A 427 19.76 -11.89 -7.03
CA ASN A 427 18.82 -11.23 -7.93
C ASN A 427 19.59 -10.22 -8.77
N ALA A 428 19.44 -10.26 -10.06
CA ALA A 428 20.01 -9.26 -10.97
C ALA A 428 18.95 -8.86 -12.00
N GLY A 429 19.02 -7.64 -12.49
CA GLY A 429 18.01 -7.22 -13.45
C GLY A 429 18.29 -5.91 -14.15
N ILE A 430 17.41 -5.64 -15.11
CA ILE A 430 17.39 -4.39 -15.89
C ILE A 430 15.99 -3.82 -15.80
N ARG A 431 15.90 -2.55 -15.45
CA ARG A 431 14.67 -1.81 -15.26
C ARG A 431 14.61 -0.59 -16.14
N ASN A 432 13.42 -0.28 -16.63
CA ASN A 432 13.12 0.99 -17.28
C ASN A 432 11.86 1.61 -16.67
N GLN A 433 11.93 2.89 -16.35
CA GLN A 433 10.79 3.73 -15.98
C GLN A 433 10.73 4.89 -16.96
N PHE A 434 9.64 4.98 -17.69
CA PHE A 434 9.38 6.06 -18.64
C PHE A 434 8.10 6.77 -18.23
N ASP A 435 8.17 8.10 -18.06
CA ASP A 435 7.05 8.97 -17.73
C ASP A 435 6.98 10.11 -18.75
N LEU A 436 5.79 10.35 -19.30
CA LEU A 436 5.48 11.49 -20.15
C LEU A 436 4.37 12.30 -19.48
N PHE A 437 4.70 13.51 -19.06
CA PHE A 437 3.78 14.45 -18.45
C PHE A 437 3.44 15.56 -19.45
N ASP A 438 2.15 15.85 -19.58
CA ASP A 438 1.61 17.08 -20.17
C ASP A 438 0.84 17.77 -19.03
N GLU A 439 1.46 18.76 -18.40
CA GLU A 439 1.02 19.32 -17.11
C GLU A 439 1.09 20.84 -17.17
N ARG A 440 0.02 21.50 -16.75
CA ARG A 440 -0.09 22.95 -16.77
C ARG A 440 -0.80 23.47 -15.52
N LEU A 441 -0.22 24.51 -14.92
CA LEU A 441 -0.82 25.32 -13.87
C LEU A 441 -1.04 26.75 -14.38
N GLU A 442 -2.29 27.17 -14.36
CA GLU A 442 -2.66 28.61 -14.51
C GLU A 442 -2.90 29.13 -13.08
N ASP A 443 -1.86 29.72 -12.51
CA ASP A 443 -1.91 30.26 -11.15
C ASP A 443 -2.47 31.67 -11.17
N ALA A 444 -3.76 31.81 -10.95
CA ALA A 444 -4.46 33.08 -10.84
C ALA A 444 -4.56 33.52 -9.36
N TYR A 445 -4.27 34.78 -9.07
CA TYR A 445 -4.28 35.33 -7.71
C TYR A 445 -4.66 36.82 -7.73
N ILE A 446 -5.24 37.31 -6.62
CA ILE A 446 -5.69 38.70 -6.44
C ILE A 446 -4.74 39.40 -5.50
N THR A 447 -4.11 40.49 -6.00
CA THR A 447 -3.22 41.33 -5.19
C THR A 447 -3.93 42.46 -4.46
N SER A 448 -5.11 42.88 -4.97
CA SER A 448 -5.94 43.90 -4.35
C SER A 448 -7.41 43.66 -4.67
N PHE A 449 -8.26 43.65 -3.65
CA PHE A 449 -9.70 43.43 -3.81
C PHE A 449 -10.31 44.46 -4.76
N GLY A 450 -11.17 44.02 -5.68
CA GLY A 450 -11.83 44.88 -6.68
C GLY A 450 -11.01 45.12 -7.95
N LYS A 451 -9.78 44.56 -8.07
CA LYS A 451 -8.99 44.58 -9.30
C LYS A 451 -9.07 43.25 -10.04
N PRO A 452 -8.81 43.23 -11.35
CA PRO A 452 -8.62 41.97 -12.08
C PRO A 452 -7.50 41.15 -11.42
N TRP A 453 -7.66 39.80 -11.42
CA TRP A 453 -6.60 38.93 -10.96
C TRP A 453 -5.41 38.89 -11.91
N ASN A 454 -4.24 38.63 -11.36
CA ASN A 454 -3.05 38.31 -12.12
C ASN A 454 -3.00 36.80 -12.38
N THR A 455 -2.29 36.40 -13.42
CA THR A 455 -2.10 34.97 -13.74
C THR A 455 -0.63 34.72 -14.06
N THR A 456 -0.07 33.67 -13.46
CA THR A 456 1.23 33.12 -13.82
C THR A 456 1.01 31.74 -14.41
N ASP A 457 1.50 31.53 -15.62
CA ASP A 457 1.36 30.25 -16.32
C ASP A 457 2.63 29.42 -16.16
N TYR A 458 2.49 28.18 -15.66
CA TYR A 458 3.53 27.19 -15.57
C TYR A 458 3.25 26.03 -16.52
N ASN A 459 4.16 25.81 -17.46
CA ASN A 459 4.21 24.57 -18.25
C ASN A 459 5.19 23.62 -17.57
N LEU A 460 4.66 22.60 -16.91
CA LEU A 460 5.41 21.59 -16.16
C LEU A 460 5.53 20.27 -16.93
N GLY A 461 5.13 20.29 -18.22
CA GLY A 461 5.25 19.15 -19.12
C GLY A 461 6.70 18.68 -19.25
N ARG A 462 6.91 17.37 -19.09
CA ARG A 462 8.25 16.79 -19.19
C ARG A 462 8.22 15.36 -19.69
N ARG A 463 9.35 14.94 -20.23
CA ARG A 463 9.62 13.55 -20.59
C ARG A 463 10.77 13.07 -19.73
N GLU A 464 10.50 12.09 -18.90
CA GLU A 464 11.48 11.48 -18.02
C GLU A 464 11.67 10.01 -18.38
N ASN A 465 12.90 9.55 -18.42
CA ASN A 465 13.25 8.17 -18.69
C ASN A 465 14.44 7.75 -17.83
N ALA A 466 14.25 6.77 -16.99
CA ALA A 466 15.28 6.18 -16.16
C ALA A 466 15.49 4.72 -16.56
N VAL A 467 16.70 4.39 -16.98
CA VAL A 467 17.14 3.02 -17.29
C VAL A 467 18.17 2.60 -16.26
N GLY A 468 17.96 1.50 -15.59
CA GLY A 468 18.83 1.04 -14.52
C GLY A 468 19.17 -0.44 -14.62
N VAL A 469 20.36 -0.77 -14.14
CA VAL A 469 20.79 -2.13 -13.85
C VAL A 469 20.97 -2.28 -12.35
N TYR A 470 20.64 -3.44 -11.82
CA TYR A 470 20.78 -3.70 -10.40
C TYR A 470 21.22 -5.13 -10.11
N GLY A 471 21.87 -5.29 -8.97
CA GLY A 471 22.23 -6.57 -8.40
C GLY A 471 21.98 -6.57 -6.90
N GLU A 472 21.47 -7.66 -6.39
CA GLU A 472 21.19 -7.89 -4.97
C GLU A 472 21.61 -9.30 -4.61
N TYR A 473 22.37 -9.43 -3.54
CA TYR A 473 22.81 -10.69 -2.98
C TYR A 473 22.23 -10.87 -1.59
N THR A 474 21.64 -12.03 -1.34
CA THR A 474 21.13 -12.44 -0.04
C THR A 474 21.91 -13.65 0.44
N TYR A 475 22.43 -13.57 1.65
CA TYR A 475 22.99 -14.70 2.40
C TYR A 475 22.07 -15.03 3.57
N THR A 476 21.71 -16.29 3.73
CA THR A 476 20.83 -16.77 4.80
C THR A 476 21.46 -17.98 5.46
N LEU A 477 21.67 -17.95 6.78
CA LEU A 477 22.17 -19.06 7.56
C LEU A 477 21.05 -19.55 8.49
N GLY A 478 20.24 -20.49 7.99
CA GLY A 478 19.05 -20.97 8.66
C GLY A 478 18.12 -19.81 9.07
N GLU A 479 17.51 -19.88 10.23
CA GLU A 479 16.67 -18.80 10.77
C GLU A 479 17.47 -17.72 11.52
N LYS A 480 18.75 -18.02 11.83
CA LYS A 480 19.57 -17.23 12.74
C LYS A 480 20.13 -15.96 12.11
N PHE A 481 20.56 -16.02 10.86
CA PHE A 481 21.19 -14.87 10.21
C PHE A 481 20.72 -14.72 8.78
N SER A 482 20.41 -13.49 8.37
CA SER A 482 20.19 -13.15 6.96
C SER A 482 20.74 -11.76 6.69
N ALA A 483 21.48 -11.61 5.61
CA ALA A 483 22.02 -10.35 5.12
C ALA A 483 21.66 -10.16 3.66
N VAL A 484 21.22 -8.97 3.30
CA VAL A 484 20.92 -8.56 1.93
C VAL A 484 21.75 -7.32 1.62
N ALA A 485 22.48 -7.36 0.53
CA ALA A 485 23.21 -6.20 0.02
C ALA A 485 22.94 -6.06 -1.47
N GLY A 486 22.58 -4.87 -1.89
CA GLY A 486 22.27 -4.58 -3.30
C GLY A 486 22.71 -3.18 -3.72
N VAL A 487 22.88 -3.02 -5.00
CA VAL A 487 23.13 -1.72 -5.64
C VAL A 487 22.32 -1.61 -6.92
N SER A 488 21.71 -0.45 -7.10
CA SER A 488 21.11 -0.03 -8.38
C SER A 488 21.90 1.13 -8.95
N VAL A 489 22.15 1.07 -10.24
CA VAL A 489 22.79 2.13 -11.02
C VAL A 489 21.84 2.49 -12.15
N ASP A 490 21.26 3.68 -12.09
CA ASP A 490 20.23 4.14 -13.01
C ASP A 490 20.71 5.42 -13.72
N TYR A 491 20.48 5.52 -15.00
CA TYR A 491 20.67 6.73 -15.77
C TYR A 491 19.31 7.37 -16.05
N ASN A 492 19.11 8.56 -15.48
CA ASN A 492 17.93 9.38 -15.69
C ASN A 492 18.29 10.51 -16.67
N ASN A 493 17.49 10.70 -17.73
CA ASN A 493 17.75 11.69 -18.77
C ASN A 493 17.71 13.13 -18.29
N LEU A 494 17.05 13.43 -17.14
CA LEU A 494 16.96 14.76 -16.54
C LEU A 494 18.01 14.96 -15.44
N HIS A 495 18.37 13.91 -14.71
CA HIS A 495 19.14 14.02 -13.47
C HIS A 495 20.50 13.29 -13.55
N GLY A 496 20.82 12.64 -14.69
CA GLY A 496 22.08 11.93 -14.89
C GLY A 496 22.15 10.59 -14.16
N LEU A 497 23.36 10.24 -13.71
CA LEU A 497 23.66 8.96 -13.08
C LEU A 497 23.28 8.96 -11.59
N LEU A 498 22.47 7.98 -11.20
CA LEU A 498 21.96 7.77 -9.84
C LEU A 498 22.45 6.42 -9.32
N VAL A 499 23.07 6.40 -8.15
CA VAL A 499 23.61 5.18 -7.54
C VAL A 499 22.99 4.98 -6.16
N ALA A 500 22.21 3.91 -6.00
CA ALA A 500 21.46 3.59 -4.78
C ALA A 500 21.94 2.28 -4.15
N PRO A 501 22.96 2.30 -3.27
CA PRO A 501 23.30 1.15 -2.45
C PRO A 501 22.30 0.96 -1.32
N ARG A 502 22.00 -0.31 -0.99
CA ARG A 502 21.11 -0.71 0.12
C ARG A 502 21.64 -1.96 0.79
N ALA A 503 21.51 -2.02 2.11
CA ALA A 503 21.88 -3.19 2.89
C ALA A 503 20.90 -3.41 4.04
N ASN A 504 20.60 -4.68 4.31
CA ASN A 504 19.72 -5.11 5.39
C ASN A 504 20.32 -6.33 6.07
N ILE A 505 20.29 -6.37 7.39
CA ILE A 505 20.81 -7.47 8.20
C ILE A 505 19.75 -7.87 9.22
N LYS A 506 19.54 -9.18 9.37
CA LYS A 506 18.75 -9.79 10.44
C LYS A 506 19.67 -10.74 11.21
N TYR A 507 19.62 -10.65 12.53
CA TYR A 507 20.31 -11.59 13.43
C TYR A 507 19.37 -12.00 14.56
N ALA A 508 19.11 -13.29 14.70
CA ALA A 508 18.38 -13.86 15.82
C ALA A 508 19.40 -14.25 16.91
N PHE A 509 19.44 -13.50 18.01
CA PHE A 509 20.25 -13.87 19.18
C PHE A 509 19.75 -15.17 19.81
N THR A 510 18.45 -15.31 19.87
CA THR A 510 17.68 -16.51 20.22
C THR A 510 16.48 -16.58 19.28
N ASP A 511 15.71 -17.68 19.35
CA ASP A 511 14.46 -17.81 18.57
C ASP A 511 13.43 -16.71 18.89
N ASP A 512 13.56 -16.11 20.07
CA ASP A 512 12.65 -15.06 20.55
C ASP A 512 13.22 -13.64 20.47
N ILE A 513 14.52 -13.45 20.27
CA ILE A 513 15.14 -12.10 20.22
C ILE A 513 15.79 -11.88 18.87
N ILE A 514 15.19 -11.01 18.08
CA ILE A 514 15.61 -10.72 16.71
C ILE A 514 16.04 -9.26 16.60
N PHE A 515 17.25 -9.04 16.10
CA PHE A 515 17.79 -7.74 15.72
C PHE A 515 17.76 -7.57 14.21
N ARG A 516 17.42 -6.36 13.74
CA ARG A 516 17.50 -5.98 12.32
C ARG A 516 18.14 -4.61 12.19
N ALA A 517 18.96 -4.44 11.16
CA ALA A 517 19.50 -3.14 10.77
C ALA A 517 19.34 -2.96 9.27
N SER A 518 19.10 -1.74 8.85
CA SER A 518 18.98 -1.40 7.44
C SER A 518 19.58 -0.03 7.16
N GLY A 519 20.12 0.15 5.96
CA GLY A 519 20.65 1.42 5.51
C GLY A 519 20.71 1.48 3.99
N GLY A 520 20.48 2.66 3.41
CA GLY A 520 20.57 2.83 1.98
C GLY A 520 20.18 4.21 1.50
N ARG A 521 20.39 4.43 0.22
CA ARG A 521 20.12 5.68 -0.48
C ARG A 521 18.91 5.53 -1.39
N GLY A 522 18.09 6.57 -1.44
CA GLY A 522 16.93 6.65 -2.32
C GLY A 522 16.87 7.99 -3.04
N TYR A 523 16.23 7.99 -4.20
CA TYR A 523 16.05 9.17 -5.05
C TYR A 523 14.61 9.29 -5.49
N ARG A 524 14.15 10.52 -5.67
CA ARG A 524 12.82 10.79 -6.18
C ARG A 524 12.82 12.03 -7.07
N SER A 525 12.24 11.92 -8.26
CA SER A 525 11.95 13.05 -9.12
C SER A 525 10.70 13.79 -8.63
N PRO A 526 10.74 15.09 -8.34
CA PRO A 526 9.60 15.81 -7.77
C PRO A 526 8.50 16.09 -8.82
N ASN A 527 7.24 15.95 -8.40
CA ASN A 527 6.07 16.41 -9.15
C ASN A 527 5.47 17.60 -8.40
N VAL A 528 6.09 18.75 -8.56
CA VAL A 528 6.03 19.90 -7.65
C VAL A 528 4.62 20.31 -7.25
N VAL A 529 3.73 20.45 -8.22
CA VAL A 529 2.35 20.91 -7.97
C VAL A 529 1.50 19.80 -7.40
N VAL A 530 1.50 18.63 -8.04
CA VAL A 530 0.63 17.53 -7.65
C VAL A 530 1.01 16.90 -6.32
N ASP A 531 2.30 16.84 -5.99
CA ASP A 531 2.76 16.35 -4.68
C ASP A 531 2.28 17.24 -3.52
N ASN A 532 1.95 18.51 -3.83
CA ASN A 532 1.52 19.53 -2.90
C ASN A 532 0.18 20.16 -3.31
N ILE A 533 -0.73 19.37 -3.89
CA ILE A 533 -1.97 19.87 -4.50
C ILE A 533 -2.82 20.72 -3.54
N GLY A 534 -2.74 20.44 -2.24
CA GLY A 534 -3.41 21.24 -1.21
C GLY A 534 -3.01 22.71 -1.19
N MET A 535 -1.80 23.08 -1.69
CA MET A 535 -1.38 24.48 -1.80
C MET A 535 -2.22 25.29 -2.80
N LEU A 536 -2.90 24.64 -3.73
CA LEU A 536 -3.82 25.31 -4.66
C LEU A 536 -5.09 25.79 -3.96
N SER A 537 -5.40 25.26 -2.77
CA SER A 537 -6.49 25.70 -1.90
C SER A 537 -6.07 26.93 -1.06
N THR A 538 -5.33 27.87 -1.68
CA THR A 538 -4.92 29.15 -1.08
C THR A 538 -5.13 30.29 -2.07
N GLY A 539 -5.32 31.51 -1.56
CA GLY A 539 -5.34 32.74 -2.37
C GLY A 539 -3.95 33.24 -2.77
N ARG A 540 -2.87 32.58 -2.28
CA ARG A 540 -1.48 32.99 -2.49
C ARG A 540 -0.98 32.66 -3.89
N GLN A 541 -0.07 33.47 -4.41
CA GLN A 541 0.67 33.16 -5.63
C GLN A 541 1.56 31.94 -5.41
N ILE A 542 1.61 31.04 -6.38
CA ILE A 542 2.58 29.93 -6.39
C ILE A 542 3.85 30.44 -7.08
N ASP A 543 5.00 30.30 -6.38
CA ASP A 543 6.31 30.76 -6.87
C ASP A 543 7.27 29.59 -6.95
N ILE A 544 7.47 29.06 -8.16
CA ILE A 544 8.29 27.86 -8.42
C ILE A 544 9.66 28.31 -8.94
N ALA A 545 10.73 27.92 -8.24
CA ALA A 545 12.09 28.18 -8.68
C ALA A 545 12.37 27.58 -10.07
N PRO A 546 13.12 28.25 -10.94
CA PRO A 546 13.32 27.85 -12.33
C PRO A 546 13.99 26.49 -12.52
N ALA A 547 14.82 26.05 -11.54
CA ALA A 547 15.53 24.79 -11.59
C ALA A 547 15.36 24.07 -10.25
N LEU A 548 14.69 22.94 -10.29
CA LEU A 548 14.51 22.07 -9.14
C LEU A 548 15.31 20.78 -9.32
N ASP A 549 16.00 20.39 -8.27
CA ASP A 549 16.83 19.20 -8.22
C ASP A 549 15.99 17.92 -8.01
N ILE A 550 16.60 16.76 -8.28
CA ILE A 550 16.09 15.48 -7.79
C ILE A 550 16.20 15.44 -6.27
N GLU A 551 15.24 14.85 -5.60
CA GLU A 551 15.33 14.60 -4.16
C GLU A 551 16.21 13.38 -3.89
N ASP A 552 17.09 13.48 -2.91
CA ASP A 552 18.15 12.53 -2.59
C ASP A 552 18.32 12.43 -1.07
N ALA A 553 18.19 11.21 -0.54
CA ALA A 553 18.30 11.00 0.90
C ALA A 553 18.92 9.65 1.24
N TRP A 554 19.59 9.63 2.41
CA TRP A 554 19.99 8.43 3.11
C TRP A 554 19.03 8.13 4.24
N THR A 555 18.59 6.86 4.32
CA THR A 555 17.83 6.36 5.47
C THR A 555 18.55 5.17 6.06
N TYR A 556 18.70 5.17 7.37
CA TYR A 556 19.32 4.09 8.12
C TYR A 556 18.73 3.96 9.51
N GLY A 557 18.78 2.73 10.03
CA GLY A 557 18.21 2.46 11.36
C GLY A 557 18.25 0.98 11.71
N GLY A 558 17.57 0.67 12.79
CA GLY A 558 17.49 -0.69 13.27
C GLY A 558 16.28 -0.94 14.15
N ASN A 559 16.07 -2.22 14.38
CA ASN A 559 14.98 -2.75 15.18
C ASN A 559 15.48 -3.87 16.06
N ILE A 560 14.99 -3.94 17.29
CA ILE A 560 15.08 -5.11 18.15
C ILE A 560 13.67 -5.57 18.52
N THR A 561 13.37 -6.85 18.35
CA THR A 561 12.08 -7.46 18.69
C THR A 561 12.31 -8.63 19.62
N GLY A 562 11.65 -8.64 20.77
CA GLY A 562 11.59 -9.76 21.70
C GLY A 562 10.20 -10.38 21.67
N TYR A 563 10.09 -11.65 21.34
CA TYR A 563 8.85 -12.41 21.43
C TYR A 563 8.67 -12.95 22.84
N LEU A 564 7.44 -12.86 23.33
CA LEU A 564 7.11 -13.23 24.71
C LEU A 564 6.34 -14.55 24.72
N PRO A 565 6.62 -15.48 25.63
CA PRO A 565 5.92 -16.75 25.73
C PRO A 565 4.54 -16.58 26.40
N ILE A 566 3.75 -15.59 25.95
CA ILE A 566 2.42 -15.27 26.47
C ILE A 566 1.39 -15.55 25.38
N GLY A 567 0.30 -16.25 25.75
CA GLY A 567 -0.75 -16.67 24.83
C GLY A 567 -0.44 -17.98 24.11
N GLU A 568 -1.48 -18.61 23.52
CA GLU A 568 -1.34 -19.92 22.88
C GLU A 568 -0.45 -19.90 21.63
N ASN A 569 -0.46 -18.79 20.89
CA ASN A 569 0.23 -18.68 19.60
C ASN A 569 1.64 -18.07 19.69
N ARG A 570 2.15 -17.75 20.88
CA ARG A 570 3.47 -17.10 21.10
C ARG A 570 3.75 -15.88 20.19
N ASN A 571 2.71 -15.15 19.78
CA ASN A 571 2.83 -13.99 18.91
C ASN A 571 2.88 -12.65 19.68
N SER A 572 2.90 -12.76 21.03
CA SER A 572 3.14 -11.60 21.89
C SER A 572 4.56 -11.11 21.71
N TYR A 573 4.75 -9.81 21.56
CA TYR A 573 6.08 -9.24 21.32
C TYR A 573 6.22 -7.84 21.88
N LEU A 574 7.47 -7.47 22.09
CA LEU A 574 7.96 -6.14 22.40
C LEU A 574 8.97 -5.75 21.33
N SER A 575 8.84 -4.57 20.74
CA SER A 575 9.73 -4.13 19.67
C SER A 575 10.12 -2.67 19.86
N PHE A 576 11.36 -2.35 19.55
CA PHE A 576 11.88 -0.99 19.52
C PHE A 576 12.54 -0.72 18.18
N ASP A 577 12.18 0.41 17.56
CA ASP A 577 12.72 0.88 16.28
C ASP A 577 13.42 2.23 16.47
N TYR A 578 14.52 2.41 15.79
CA TYR A 578 15.13 3.70 15.51
C TYR A 578 15.44 3.82 14.03
N PHE A 579 14.99 4.90 13.41
CA PHE A 579 15.33 5.24 12.02
C PHE A 579 15.69 6.72 11.92
N ARG A 580 16.68 6.99 11.08
CA ARG A 580 17.06 8.34 10.67
C ARG A 580 17.07 8.46 9.17
N THR A 581 16.49 9.58 8.67
CA THR A 581 16.58 10.00 7.27
C THR A 581 17.26 11.34 7.20
N ASP A 582 18.33 11.44 6.40
CA ASP A 582 19.05 12.68 6.11
C ASP A 582 18.91 12.99 4.62
N PHE A 583 18.45 14.18 4.27
CA PHE A 583 18.35 14.64 2.89
C PHE A 583 19.65 15.34 2.46
N ASN A 584 20.20 14.90 1.34
CA ASN A 584 21.22 15.63 0.60
C ASN A 584 20.60 16.72 -0.26
N LYS A 585 19.45 16.43 -0.88
CA LYS A 585 18.66 17.33 -1.71
C LYS A 585 17.18 17.10 -1.43
N GLN A 586 16.44 18.18 -1.27
CA GLN A 586 15.00 18.14 -1.02
C GLN A 586 14.35 19.38 -1.64
N ILE A 587 13.11 19.22 -2.10
CA ILE A 587 12.28 20.37 -2.48
C ILE A 587 11.56 20.88 -1.25
N ILE A 588 11.68 22.17 -1.01
CA ILE A 588 11.02 22.88 0.10
C ILE A 588 9.83 23.62 -0.45
N VAL A 589 8.68 23.43 0.18
CA VAL A 589 7.45 24.21 -0.02
C VAL A 589 7.29 25.08 1.21
N ASP A 590 7.53 26.38 1.05
CA ASP A 590 7.60 27.35 2.12
C ASP A 590 6.48 28.39 1.99
N GLN A 591 5.69 28.54 3.03
CA GLN A 591 4.61 29.50 3.12
C GLN A 591 4.91 30.63 4.16
N GLU A 592 6.12 30.62 4.73
CA GLU A 592 6.55 31.57 5.76
C GLU A 592 7.59 32.56 5.24
N LEU A 593 8.24 32.26 4.10
CA LEU A 593 9.24 33.15 3.48
C LEU A 593 8.61 34.47 2.97
N ASP A 594 7.46 34.36 2.31
CA ASP A 594 6.62 35.47 1.85
C ASP A 594 5.15 35.08 2.05
N LEU A 595 4.44 35.78 2.92
CA LEU A 595 3.06 35.46 3.28
C LEU A 595 2.06 35.67 2.12
N SER A 596 2.45 36.34 1.05
CA SER A 596 1.63 36.47 -0.18
C SER A 596 1.86 35.33 -1.17
N LYS A 597 2.85 34.45 -0.91
CA LYS A 597 3.30 33.39 -1.82
C LYS A 597 3.37 32.04 -1.16
N VAL A 598 3.37 31.02 -1.98
CA VAL A 598 3.87 29.67 -1.67
C VAL A 598 5.17 29.52 -2.46
N SER A 599 6.30 29.61 -1.78
CA SER A 599 7.62 29.56 -2.41
C SER A 599 8.13 28.12 -2.47
N ILE A 600 8.57 27.68 -3.65
CA ILE A 600 9.04 26.33 -3.89
C ILE A 600 10.48 26.37 -4.42
N TYR A 601 11.42 25.83 -3.63
CA TYR A 601 12.85 25.96 -3.91
C TYR A 601 13.64 24.72 -3.43
N ASN A 602 14.90 24.61 -3.85
CA ASN A 602 15.81 23.58 -3.40
C ASN A 602 16.30 23.84 -1.98
N LEU A 603 16.41 22.79 -1.18
CA LEU A 603 16.96 22.86 0.19
C LEU A 603 18.37 23.47 0.17
N GLU A 604 18.56 24.54 0.93
CA GLU A 604 19.87 25.11 1.26
C GLU A 604 20.17 24.91 2.75
N GLY A 605 20.87 23.84 3.07
CA GLY A 605 21.19 23.49 4.46
C GLY A 605 20.88 22.05 4.82
N ARG A 606 20.31 21.82 5.99
CA ARG A 606 20.05 20.47 6.53
C ARG A 606 18.57 20.17 6.62
N SER A 607 18.20 18.94 6.28
CA SER A 607 16.87 18.40 6.56
C SER A 607 17.02 16.96 7.00
N PHE A 608 16.43 16.62 8.16
CA PHE A 608 16.49 15.26 8.68
C PHE A 608 15.30 14.94 9.56
N THR A 609 15.10 13.64 9.76
CA THR A 609 14.09 13.11 10.67
C THR A 609 14.66 11.96 11.47
N ASN A 610 14.52 11.99 12.81
CA ASN A 610 14.73 10.86 13.70
C ASN A 610 13.37 10.33 14.15
N THR A 611 13.17 9.03 14.05
CA THR A 611 11.93 8.36 14.49
C THR A 611 12.29 7.24 15.45
N TYR A 612 11.67 7.28 16.62
CA TYR A 612 11.75 6.24 17.65
C TYR A 612 10.36 5.64 17.80
N GLN A 613 10.23 4.32 17.74
CA GLN A 613 8.96 3.65 17.92
C GLN A 613 9.10 2.46 18.86
N PHE A 614 8.13 2.34 19.72
CA PHE A 614 7.98 1.23 20.65
C PHE A 614 6.66 0.54 20.39
N ASP A 615 6.68 -0.77 20.11
CA ASP A 615 5.50 -1.58 19.83
C ASP A 615 5.40 -2.69 20.88
N PHE A 616 4.20 -2.90 21.39
CA PHE A 616 3.85 -3.97 22.30
C PHE A 616 2.59 -4.67 21.79
N SER A 617 2.61 -5.98 21.70
CA SER A 617 1.46 -6.81 21.38
C SER A 617 1.38 -7.97 22.34
N VAL A 618 0.20 -8.23 22.90
CA VAL A 618 -0.02 -9.33 23.85
C VAL A 618 -1.42 -9.90 23.71
N GLU A 619 -1.55 -11.20 23.85
CA GLU A 619 -2.82 -11.93 23.98
C GLU A 619 -2.87 -12.49 25.43
N PRO A 620 -3.30 -11.69 26.42
CA PRO A 620 -3.25 -12.11 27.83
C PRO A 620 -4.26 -13.22 28.18
N ILE A 621 -5.35 -13.28 27.45
CA ILE A 621 -6.36 -14.33 27.49
C ILE A 621 -6.76 -14.68 26.06
N GLU A 622 -7.19 -15.90 25.84
CA GLU A 622 -7.60 -16.39 24.53
C GLU A 622 -8.57 -15.42 23.82
N ARG A 623 -8.22 -15.02 22.60
CA ARG A 623 -9.02 -14.12 21.73
C ARG A 623 -9.13 -12.67 22.17
N PHE A 624 -8.38 -12.24 23.19
CA PHE A 624 -8.27 -10.84 23.54
C PHE A 624 -6.84 -10.36 23.25
N ILE A 625 -6.70 -9.50 22.24
CA ILE A 625 -5.42 -8.94 21.82
C ILE A 625 -5.37 -7.47 22.20
N ILE A 626 -4.25 -7.07 22.79
CA ILE A 626 -3.89 -5.71 23.10
C ILE A 626 -2.66 -5.36 22.25
N ILE A 627 -2.76 -4.32 21.43
CA ILE A 627 -1.64 -3.76 20.69
C ILE A 627 -1.48 -2.31 21.16
N ALA A 628 -0.31 -1.97 21.65
CA ALA A 628 0.03 -0.60 22.05
C ALA A 628 1.28 -0.16 21.33
N THR A 629 1.25 1.03 20.74
CA THR A 629 2.41 1.62 20.06
C THR A 629 2.57 3.07 20.48
N TYR A 630 3.82 3.46 20.69
CA TYR A 630 4.20 4.85 20.88
C TYR A 630 5.33 5.20 19.91
N ARG A 631 5.15 6.28 19.15
CA ARG A 631 6.17 6.81 18.25
C ARG A 631 6.49 8.24 18.60
N TYR A 632 7.79 8.56 18.67
CA TYR A 632 8.32 9.92 18.78
C TYR A 632 9.08 10.28 17.52
N THR A 633 8.90 11.53 17.03
CA THR A 633 9.49 12.04 15.79
C THR A 633 10.16 13.39 16.07
N ASP A 634 11.46 13.48 15.77
CA ASP A 634 12.22 14.74 15.74
C ASP A 634 12.57 15.04 14.29
N ALA A 635 11.80 15.94 13.68
CA ALA A 635 11.95 16.33 12.28
C ALA A 635 12.38 17.79 12.20
N LYS A 636 13.48 18.07 11.50
CA LYS A 636 14.01 19.43 11.31
C LYS A 636 14.31 19.69 9.84
N VAL A 637 14.14 20.95 9.45
CA VAL A 637 14.38 21.42 8.09
C VAL A 637 14.93 22.84 8.13
N THR A 638 15.88 23.15 7.25
CA THR A 638 16.34 24.53 7.04
C THR A 638 15.34 25.24 6.15
N LEU A 639 14.72 26.29 6.65
CA LEU A 639 13.88 27.23 5.88
C LEU A 639 14.67 28.50 5.60
N ALA A 640 14.45 29.07 4.40
CA ALA A 640 15.09 30.31 4.00
C ALA A 640 14.78 31.46 4.99
N GLY A 641 15.79 32.20 5.42
CA GLY A 641 15.65 33.28 6.40
C GLY A 641 15.45 32.84 7.86
N GLN A 642 15.13 31.57 8.15
CA GLN A 642 14.88 31.07 9.51
C GLN A 642 15.99 30.14 10.02
N GLY A 643 16.79 29.52 9.12
CA GLY A 643 17.78 28.50 9.47
C GLY A 643 17.14 27.16 9.79
N LEU A 644 17.80 26.32 10.60
CA LEU A 644 17.33 24.96 10.94
C LEU A 644 16.25 25.04 12.03
N VAL A 645 15.01 24.73 11.65
CA VAL A 645 13.84 24.77 12.51
C VAL A 645 13.16 23.40 12.61
N GLU A 646 12.31 23.20 13.61
CA GLU A 646 11.40 22.05 13.65
C GLU A 646 10.47 22.12 12.42
N ARG A 647 10.34 20.98 11.74
CA ARG A 647 9.48 20.90 10.52
C ARG A 647 8.03 21.21 10.87
N PRO A 648 7.43 22.26 10.29
CA PRO A 648 6.03 22.59 10.53
C PRO A 648 5.09 21.43 10.17
N MET A 649 3.92 21.38 10.80
CA MET A 649 2.84 20.42 10.53
C MET A 649 3.25 18.94 10.68
N THR A 650 4.33 18.67 11.44
CA THR A 650 4.79 17.31 11.76
C THR A 650 4.57 17.02 13.23
N SER A 651 3.68 16.09 13.55
CA SER A 651 3.39 15.69 14.93
C SER A 651 4.62 15.09 15.61
N ARG A 652 4.93 15.58 16.82
CA ARG A 652 6.08 15.13 17.61
C ARG A 652 5.93 13.70 18.11
N TYR A 653 4.70 13.25 18.39
CA TYR A 653 4.45 11.87 18.81
C TYR A 653 3.08 11.39 18.39
N LYS A 654 2.92 10.07 18.32
CA LYS A 654 1.65 9.39 18.16
C LYS A 654 1.62 8.15 19.05
N GLY A 655 0.55 8.02 19.85
CA GLY A 655 0.22 6.81 20.58
C GLY A 655 -0.97 6.10 19.94
N VAL A 656 -0.95 4.79 19.90
CA VAL A 656 -2.09 3.96 19.42
C VAL A 656 -2.27 2.82 20.41
N LEU A 657 -3.49 2.63 20.87
CA LEU A 657 -3.94 1.47 21.64
C LEU A 657 -5.07 0.80 20.88
N ASN A 658 -4.87 -0.44 20.51
CA ASN A 658 -5.88 -1.26 19.83
C ASN A 658 -6.26 -2.44 20.72
N LEU A 659 -7.55 -2.61 20.99
CA LEU A 659 -8.13 -3.69 21.78
C LEU A 659 -9.03 -4.51 20.85
N GLN A 660 -8.80 -5.81 20.79
CA GLN A 660 -9.53 -6.72 19.91
C GLN A 660 -10.03 -7.91 20.71
N TYR A 661 -11.32 -8.18 20.66
CA TYR A 661 -11.90 -9.34 21.28
C TYR A 661 -12.78 -10.09 20.28
N ALA A 662 -12.66 -11.41 20.24
CA ALA A 662 -13.50 -12.28 19.43
C ALA A 662 -14.11 -13.39 20.29
N THR A 663 -15.41 -13.62 20.18
CA THR A 663 -16.07 -14.76 20.81
C THR A 663 -15.68 -16.07 20.14
N ARG A 664 -16.04 -17.23 20.73
CA ARG A 664 -15.84 -18.54 20.13
C ARG A 664 -16.36 -18.56 18.68
N MET A 665 -15.62 -19.23 17.77
CA MET A 665 -15.91 -19.31 16.33
C MET A 665 -16.01 -17.96 15.64
N ASN A 666 -15.49 -16.87 16.24
CA ASN A 666 -15.54 -15.49 15.73
C ASN A 666 -16.99 -15.02 15.40
N ILE A 667 -18.00 -15.50 16.12
CA ILE A 667 -19.40 -15.10 15.89
C ILE A 667 -19.58 -13.60 16.10
N TRP A 668 -19.00 -13.09 17.18
CA TRP A 668 -18.92 -11.65 17.45
C TRP A 668 -17.47 -11.22 17.53
N THR A 669 -17.14 -10.09 16.90
CA THR A 669 -15.86 -9.41 17.07
C THR A 669 -16.09 -7.98 17.51
N PHE A 670 -15.26 -7.55 18.45
CA PHE A 670 -15.26 -6.21 19.04
C PHE A 670 -13.87 -5.62 18.82
N ASP A 671 -13.80 -4.50 18.17
CA ASP A 671 -12.57 -3.80 17.91
C ASP A 671 -12.69 -2.37 18.42
N PHE A 672 -11.69 -1.93 19.17
CA PHE A 672 -11.60 -0.57 19.68
C PHE A 672 -10.17 -0.05 19.48
N THR A 673 -10.05 1.16 18.92
CA THR A 673 -8.76 1.84 18.74
C THR A 673 -8.83 3.22 19.35
N ALA A 674 -7.87 3.52 20.21
CA ALA A 674 -7.61 4.87 20.73
C ALA A 674 -6.31 5.38 20.15
N GLN A 675 -6.35 6.55 19.54
CA GLN A 675 -5.17 7.27 19.06
C GLN A 675 -4.98 8.53 19.91
N LEU A 676 -3.73 8.82 20.28
CA LEU A 676 -3.31 10.10 20.84
C LEU A 676 -2.34 10.75 19.87
N ASN A 677 -2.75 11.84 19.24
CA ASN A 677 -1.94 12.60 18.31
C ASN A 677 -1.29 13.77 19.05
N GLY A 678 0.04 13.86 18.98
CA GLY A 678 0.82 14.88 19.65
C GLY A 678 0.80 16.22 18.92
N PRO A 679 1.29 17.29 19.57
CA PRO A 679 1.39 18.61 18.97
C PRO A 679 2.36 18.63 17.79
N CYS A 680 2.14 19.54 16.87
CA CYS A 680 3.08 19.91 15.82
C CYS A 680 3.37 21.42 15.88
N LYS A 681 4.54 21.84 15.38
CA LYS A 681 4.85 23.25 15.18
C LYS A 681 3.89 23.83 14.12
N LEU A 682 3.26 24.95 14.47
CA LEU A 682 2.42 25.71 13.54
C LEU A 682 3.28 26.69 12.73
N PRO A 683 2.95 26.93 11.43
CA PRO A 683 3.50 28.05 10.69
C PRO A 683 3.20 29.38 11.39
N SER A 684 4.05 30.39 11.17
CA SER A 684 3.97 31.70 11.86
C SER A 684 2.63 32.41 11.67
N PHE A 685 2.03 32.29 10.48
CA PHE A 685 0.71 32.87 10.16
C PHE A 685 -0.49 32.15 10.81
N MET A 686 -0.27 31.01 11.46
CA MET A 686 -1.27 30.29 12.28
C MET A 686 -1.10 30.56 13.77
N VAL A 687 -0.10 31.32 14.17
CA VAL A 687 0.20 31.61 15.57
C VAL A 687 -0.74 32.68 16.10
N GLU A 688 -1.70 32.27 16.91
CA GLU A 688 -2.62 33.16 17.62
C GLU A 688 -2.26 33.23 19.10
N ASN A 689 -2.24 34.44 19.69
CA ASN A 689 -1.98 34.64 21.12
C ASN A 689 -0.67 33.98 21.64
N GLY A 690 0.34 33.86 20.76
CA GLY A 690 1.63 33.25 21.11
C GLY A 690 1.63 31.72 21.16
N VAL A 691 0.56 31.06 20.77
CA VAL A 691 0.46 29.60 20.68
C VAL A 691 1.15 29.11 19.39
N THR A 692 2.35 28.56 19.52
CA THR A 692 3.21 28.13 18.39
C THR A 692 3.05 26.66 18.00
N THR A 693 2.24 25.89 18.74
CA THR A 693 2.03 24.47 18.50
C THR A 693 0.54 24.13 18.55
N SER A 694 0.14 23.14 17.74
CA SER A 694 -1.21 22.56 17.86
C SER A 694 -1.39 21.88 19.21
N PRO A 695 -2.63 21.74 19.71
CA PRO A 695 -2.91 20.89 20.87
C PRO A 695 -2.67 19.42 20.55
N ALA A 696 -2.41 18.60 21.58
CA ALA A 696 -2.55 17.15 21.48
C ALA A 696 -4.04 16.77 21.53
N TYR A 697 -4.44 15.73 20.78
CA TYR A 697 -5.84 15.33 20.72
C TYR A 697 -6.02 13.82 20.59
N PRO A 698 -7.09 13.26 21.22
CA PRO A 698 -7.45 11.86 21.05
C PRO A 698 -8.42 11.67 19.88
N VAL A 699 -8.34 10.50 19.23
CA VAL A 699 -9.34 10.02 18.27
C VAL A 699 -9.70 8.58 18.61
N PHE A 700 -11.00 8.25 18.70
CA PHE A 700 -11.46 6.92 19.02
C PHE A 700 -12.22 6.30 17.86
N PHE A 701 -11.99 5.00 17.65
CA PHE A 701 -12.68 4.17 16.67
C PHE A 701 -13.23 2.93 17.37
N ALA A 702 -14.40 2.48 16.97
CA ALA A 702 -14.95 1.23 17.46
C ALA A 702 -15.76 0.53 16.37
N GLN A 703 -15.72 -0.79 16.34
CA GLN A 703 -16.58 -1.61 15.49
C GLN A 703 -17.02 -2.88 16.20
N VAL A 704 -18.26 -3.25 15.96
CA VAL A 704 -18.82 -4.54 16.35
C VAL A 704 -19.25 -5.25 15.08
N THR A 705 -18.83 -6.50 14.90
CA THR A 705 -19.22 -7.33 13.76
C THR A 705 -19.86 -8.62 14.24
N ARG A 706 -21.00 -8.98 13.67
CA ARG A 706 -21.63 -10.29 13.85
C ARG A 706 -21.51 -11.10 12.56
N LYS A 707 -20.95 -12.29 12.68
CA LYS A 707 -20.79 -13.23 11.57
C LYS A 707 -21.88 -14.28 11.58
N PHE A 708 -22.48 -14.45 10.42
CA PHE A 708 -23.37 -15.57 10.08
C PHE A 708 -22.64 -16.48 9.09
N ARG A 709 -23.31 -17.52 8.63
CA ARG A 709 -22.67 -18.51 7.72
C ARG A 709 -22.07 -17.89 6.44
N SER A 710 -22.78 -16.94 5.82
CA SER A 710 -22.35 -16.32 4.55
C SER A 710 -22.44 -14.80 4.58
N VAL A 711 -22.89 -14.21 5.68
CA VAL A 711 -23.10 -12.77 5.82
C VAL A 711 -22.49 -12.29 7.12
N ASP A 712 -21.68 -11.24 7.04
CA ASP A 712 -21.24 -10.48 8.21
C ASP A 712 -21.99 -9.15 8.23
N VAL A 713 -22.53 -8.75 9.35
CA VAL A 713 -23.13 -7.43 9.57
C VAL A 713 -22.26 -6.69 10.56
N TYR A 714 -21.94 -5.44 10.27
CA TYR A 714 -21.11 -4.62 11.13
C TYR A 714 -21.69 -3.22 11.33
N ILE A 715 -21.44 -2.67 12.51
CA ILE A 715 -21.70 -1.29 12.88
C ILE A 715 -20.48 -0.74 13.59
N GLY A 716 -20.13 0.51 13.32
CA GLY A 716 -18.98 1.13 13.94
C GLY A 716 -19.04 2.64 13.89
N GLY A 717 -17.97 3.25 14.40
CA GLY A 717 -17.81 4.69 14.37
C GLY A 717 -16.34 5.12 14.34
N GLU A 718 -16.13 6.24 13.71
CA GLU A 718 -14.84 6.91 13.57
C GLU A 718 -14.92 8.27 14.28
N ASN A 719 -13.77 8.72 14.79
CA ASN A 719 -13.66 9.95 15.56
C ASN A 719 -14.75 10.10 16.63
N LEU A 720 -15.01 9.02 17.40
CA LEU A 720 -16.02 9.01 18.46
C LEU A 720 -15.74 10.02 19.58
N SER A 721 -14.51 10.56 19.65
CA SER A 721 -14.15 11.70 20.49
C SER A 721 -14.76 13.02 20.03
N ASN A 722 -15.31 13.07 18.81
CA ASN A 722 -15.81 14.25 18.12
C ASN A 722 -14.81 15.42 18.10
N TYR A 723 -13.51 15.09 18.10
CA TYR A 723 -12.49 16.11 18.05
C TYR A 723 -12.39 16.69 16.64
N LYS A 724 -12.34 18.02 16.53
CA LYS A 724 -12.17 18.74 15.26
C LYS A 724 -11.09 19.83 15.43
N GLN A 725 -10.31 20.03 14.37
CA GLN A 725 -9.44 21.20 14.25
C GLN A 725 -10.32 22.45 14.24
N LYS A 726 -9.99 23.41 15.12
CA LYS A 726 -10.61 24.74 15.06
C LYS A 726 -10.00 25.50 13.88
N ASN A 727 -10.84 26.21 13.13
CA ASN A 727 -10.45 27.06 12.01
C ASN A 727 -9.50 26.32 11.01
N PRO A 728 -9.94 25.23 10.38
CA PRO A 728 -9.12 24.49 9.40
C PRO A 728 -8.85 25.34 8.16
N ILE A 729 -9.65 26.37 7.90
CA ILE A 729 -9.54 27.31 6.79
C ILE A 729 -9.31 28.70 7.39
N ILE A 730 -8.16 29.30 7.05
CA ILE A 730 -7.78 30.66 7.46
C ILE A 730 -8.42 31.65 6.48
N GLU A 731 -8.96 32.78 6.99
CA GLU A 731 -9.65 33.82 6.19
C GLU A 731 -10.77 33.26 5.28
N TRP A 732 -11.55 32.34 5.82
CA TRP A 732 -12.65 31.68 5.10
C TRP A 732 -13.73 32.68 4.62
N GLU A 733 -13.89 33.83 5.30
CA GLU A 733 -14.80 34.89 4.90
C GLU A 733 -14.37 35.60 3.60
N ASN A 734 -13.07 35.60 3.27
CA ASN A 734 -12.48 36.23 2.11
C ASN A 734 -11.64 35.27 1.26
N PRO A 735 -12.24 34.25 0.62
CA PRO A 735 -11.51 33.15 -0.01
C PRO A 735 -10.69 33.52 -1.24
N TYR A 736 -10.77 34.77 -1.68
CA TYR A 736 -9.96 35.34 -2.78
C TYR A 736 -8.84 36.25 -2.30
N SER A 737 -8.71 36.45 -0.98
CA SER A 737 -7.58 37.20 -0.41
C SER A 737 -6.30 36.36 -0.41
N SER A 738 -5.12 37.02 -0.39
CA SER A 738 -3.82 36.35 -0.24
C SER A 738 -3.65 35.64 1.14
N GLU A 739 -4.50 35.99 2.10
CA GLU A 739 -4.47 35.39 3.45
C GLU A 739 -5.29 34.10 3.53
N PHE A 740 -6.23 33.88 2.58
CA PHE A 740 -7.00 32.65 2.49
C PHE A 740 -6.10 31.42 2.35
N ASN A 741 -6.26 30.46 3.27
CA ASN A 741 -5.41 29.27 3.27
C ASN A 741 -6.13 28.08 3.90
N ALA A 742 -6.43 27.08 3.08
CA ALA A 742 -7.03 25.81 3.49
C ALA A 742 -6.02 24.63 3.47
N SER A 743 -4.72 24.91 3.23
CA SER A 743 -3.69 23.86 3.06
C SER A 743 -3.07 23.39 4.38
N GLN A 744 -3.42 23.99 5.52
CA GLN A 744 -2.74 23.73 6.80
C GLN A 744 -3.65 22.95 7.77
N VAL A 745 -3.71 21.64 7.55
CA VAL A 745 -4.53 20.71 8.38
C VAL A 745 -3.62 19.87 9.27
N TRP A 746 -3.82 19.95 10.59
CA TRP A 746 -3.09 19.18 11.58
C TRP A 746 -3.96 18.20 12.39
N GLY A 747 -5.28 18.31 12.27
CA GLY A 747 -6.25 17.48 13.00
C GLY A 747 -7.45 17.07 12.12
N PRO A 748 -8.38 16.30 12.67
CA PRO A 748 -9.62 15.95 11.96
C PRO A 748 -10.41 17.20 11.61
N ILE A 749 -10.95 17.25 10.40
CA ILE A 749 -11.86 18.31 9.94
C ILE A 749 -13.29 17.90 10.29
N LEU A 750 -13.65 16.67 9.90
CA LEU A 750 -14.95 16.08 10.19
C LEU A 750 -15.03 15.57 11.63
N GLY A 751 -16.16 15.76 12.28
CA GLY A 751 -16.46 15.23 13.61
C GLY A 751 -16.69 13.71 13.61
N TRP A 752 -17.51 13.23 14.54
CA TRP A 752 -17.83 11.81 14.63
C TRP A 752 -18.58 11.31 13.38
N LYS A 753 -18.28 10.08 12.99
CA LYS A 753 -18.93 9.37 11.90
C LYS A 753 -19.37 8.00 12.42
N VAL A 754 -20.64 7.64 12.20
CA VAL A 754 -21.19 6.32 12.50
C VAL A 754 -21.61 5.65 11.20
N TYR A 755 -21.27 4.39 11.07
CA TYR A 755 -21.55 3.62 9.86
C TYR A 755 -22.10 2.24 10.15
N ALA A 756 -22.78 1.68 9.15
CA ALA A 756 -23.22 0.30 9.13
C ALA A 756 -22.92 -0.33 7.78
N GLY A 757 -22.76 -1.63 7.78
CA GLY A 757 -22.54 -2.35 6.53
C GLY A 757 -22.75 -3.85 6.62
N MET A 758 -22.64 -4.48 5.46
CA MET A 758 -22.85 -5.90 5.30
C MET A 758 -21.83 -6.48 4.31
N ARG A 759 -21.29 -7.65 4.64
CA ARG A 759 -20.41 -8.43 3.76
C ARG A 759 -21.07 -9.77 3.46
N LEU A 760 -21.32 -10.04 2.19
CA LEU A 760 -21.75 -11.34 1.71
C LEU A 760 -20.54 -12.09 1.13
N THR A 761 -20.31 -13.31 1.59
CA THR A 761 -19.25 -14.18 1.06
C THR A 761 -19.88 -15.52 0.69
N LEU A 762 -19.81 -15.88 -0.58
CA LEU A 762 -20.14 -17.23 -1.04
C LEU A 762 -18.83 -18.05 -1.11
N TRP A 763 -18.90 -19.29 -0.67
CA TRP A 763 -17.80 -20.25 -0.71
C TRP A 763 -18.04 -21.27 -1.83
N LYS A 764 -17.00 -21.77 -2.46
CA LYS A 764 -17.12 -22.94 -3.34
C LYS A 764 -17.67 -24.10 -2.50
N LYS A 765 -18.68 -24.79 -3.04
CA LYS A 765 -19.23 -26.00 -2.44
C LYS A 765 -18.29 -27.17 -2.65
#